data_4e560ad9e91d323bdb2b070bd607bd97
#
_entry.id   4e560ad9e91d323bdb2b070bd607bd97
#
_cell.length_a   1.000
_cell.length_b   1.000
_cell.length_c   1.000
_cell.angle_alpha   90.00
_cell.angle_beta   90.00
_cell.angle_gamma   90.00
#
_symmetry.space_group_name_H-M   'P 1'
#
loop_
_entity.id
_entity.type
_entity.pdbx_description
1 polymer ?
#
loop_
_entity_poly.entity_id
_entity_poly.type
_entity_poly.pdbx_seq_one_letter_code
_entity_poly.pdbx_strand_id
1 'polypeptide(L)'
;NRIMKINYCDALVIGGGLAGLRAAVAAQKKGLSTVVLSLVPVKRSHSAAAQGGMQASLGNSKMSDGDNEDLHFADTVKGSDWGCDQDVARMFVHTAPKAIRELASWGVPWSRVEKGTREAVINAKKTTITEDEDRHGLITSRDFGGTKKWRTCYTADATGHTMLFGVANEALRHDVDIRDRKEALSLIHENGRCYGAIVRDLITGELEAYVAKGTCIATGGYGRVFKQTTNAVICEGTGAAIALETGIATLGNMEAVQFHPTPIVPSGILLTEGCRGDGGILRDVDGHRFMPDYEPEKKELASRDVVSRRMIEHIRNGKGVPSPYGYHVWLDISILGREHIEKNLRDVQEICQIFNGIDPADEGPKGWAPVLPMQHYSMGGIRTKPTGESQNLAGLFACGEAACWDMHGFNRLGGNSVSETVVAGMIIGNYFADYCLANDVTIPTKTVQKFLDEQDKYLDELLAYEGSEDIFKIKNRMKQLMDDKVGIFRSGEPLKEAVEELKELLAKTKKINIKSKERAGNPELEEAYRVPMMLKVALCVAKGARERTESRGAHYREDFLMRDDKNWLNRTLTSWPNKNDMEPTITYEPLDIMKMEMPPAFRGYGAKGMIIEHELSAVRQEQVDSITEKMESEGKDRHQIQDALMPFDLPMNYKEKNERAGDK
;
A
#
# COMPACT_ATOMS: atom_id res chain seq x y z
N ASN A 1 6.67 23.00 35.46
CA ASN A 1 6.93 21.53 35.29
C ASN A 1 5.62 20.83 35.01
N ARG A 2 5.38 20.52 33.74
CA ARG A 2 4.23 19.68 33.33
C ARG A 2 4.53 18.25 33.72
N ILE A 3 3.62 17.60 34.48
CA ILE A 3 3.69 16.18 34.76
C ILE A 3 3.20 15.46 33.51
N MET A 4 4.10 14.72 32.84
CA MET A 4 3.76 13.94 31.65
C MET A 4 3.58 12.46 32.03
N LYS A 5 2.56 11.84 31.48
CA LYS A 5 2.19 10.46 31.81
C LYS A 5 3.08 9.46 31.05
N ILE A 6 3.51 8.40 31.76
CA ILE A 6 4.20 7.27 31.17
C ILE A 6 3.29 6.05 31.25
N ASN A 7 2.96 5.46 30.11
CA ASN A 7 2.15 4.24 29.98
C ASN A 7 3.04 3.07 29.62
N TYR A 8 2.74 1.90 30.15
CA TYR A 8 3.47 0.67 29.88
C TYR A 8 2.52 -0.36 29.27
N CYS A 9 2.98 -1.08 28.24
CA CYS A 9 2.30 -2.22 27.66
C CYS A 9 3.32 -3.22 27.11
N ASP A 10 2.88 -4.43 26.79
CA ASP A 10 3.75 -5.42 26.17
C ASP A 10 3.95 -5.11 24.68
N ALA A 11 2.86 -4.83 23.98
CA ALA A 11 2.85 -4.61 22.55
C ALA A 11 2.15 -3.29 22.21
N LEU A 12 2.84 -2.40 21.51
CA LEU A 12 2.30 -1.13 21.04
C LEU A 12 2.11 -1.17 19.53
N VAL A 13 0.88 -0.92 19.07
CA VAL A 13 0.56 -0.80 17.65
C VAL A 13 0.16 0.65 17.35
N ILE A 14 0.83 1.26 16.41
CA ILE A 14 0.56 2.63 15.96
C ILE A 14 -0.15 2.56 14.61
N GLY A 15 -1.45 2.81 14.63
CA GLY A 15 -2.32 2.72 13.46
C GLY A 15 -3.50 1.76 13.69
N GLY A 16 -4.71 2.26 13.55
CA GLY A 16 -5.95 1.53 13.83
C GLY A 16 -6.68 1.01 12.58
N GLY A 17 -5.98 0.83 11.46
CA GLY A 17 -6.52 0.22 10.26
C GLY A 17 -6.49 -1.31 10.32
N LEU A 18 -6.82 -1.96 9.19
CA LEU A 18 -6.87 -3.43 9.10
C LEU A 18 -5.56 -4.10 9.54
N ALA A 19 -4.43 -3.62 9.02
CA ALA A 19 -3.13 -4.21 9.32
C ALA A 19 -2.79 -4.12 10.81
N GLY A 20 -2.95 -2.93 11.40
CA GLY A 20 -2.67 -2.69 12.81
C GLY A 20 -3.58 -3.49 13.73
N LEU A 21 -4.87 -3.51 13.44
CA LEU A 21 -5.84 -4.29 14.25
C LEU A 21 -5.57 -5.78 14.16
N ARG A 22 -5.24 -6.30 12.94
CA ARG A 22 -4.92 -7.72 12.80
C ARG A 22 -3.65 -8.12 13.55
N ALA A 23 -2.62 -7.26 13.50
CA ALA A 23 -1.39 -7.46 14.27
C ALA A 23 -1.68 -7.44 15.80
N ALA A 24 -2.52 -6.51 16.23
CA ALA A 24 -2.94 -6.41 17.64
C ALA A 24 -3.70 -7.65 18.12
N VAL A 25 -4.59 -8.20 17.28
CA VAL A 25 -5.28 -9.47 17.59
C VAL A 25 -4.28 -10.60 17.78
N ALA A 26 -3.26 -10.70 16.91
CA ALA A 26 -2.21 -11.72 17.05
C ALA A 26 -1.47 -11.61 18.39
N ALA A 27 -1.08 -10.40 18.77
CA ALA A 27 -0.38 -10.16 20.04
C ALA A 27 -1.25 -10.45 21.26
N GLN A 28 -2.49 -9.95 21.25
CA GLN A 28 -3.43 -10.14 22.39
C GLN A 28 -3.78 -11.60 22.60
N LYS A 29 -3.96 -12.37 21.52
CA LYS A 29 -4.24 -13.82 21.60
C LYS A 29 -3.11 -14.62 22.24
N LYS A 30 -1.88 -14.11 22.19
CA LYS A 30 -0.71 -14.72 22.85
C LYS A 30 -0.52 -14.26 24.30
N GLY A 31 -1.49 -13.55 24.87
CA GLY A 31 -1.49 -13.12 26.27
C GLY A 31 -0.74 -11.82 26.54
N LEU A 32 -0.38 -11.07 25.49
CA LEU A 32 0.30 -9.79 25.63
C LEU A 32 -0.69 -8.65 25.85
N SER A 33 -0.41 -7.73 26.77
CA SER A 33 -1.17 -6.49 26.87
C SER A 33 -0.87 -5.62 25.65
N THR A 34 -1.89 -5.40 24.83
CA THR A 34 -1.73 -4.73 23.53
C THR A 34 -2.53 -3.44 23.50
N VAL A 35 -1.84 -2.34 23.17
CA VAL A 35 -2.43 -1.01 22.98
C VAL A 35 -2.33 -0.63 21.51
N VAL A 36 -3.45 -0.19 20.93
CA VAL A 36 -3.51 0.39 19.58
C VAL A 36 -3.76 1.89 19.71
N LEU A 37 -2.91 2.69 19.07
CA LEU A 37 -3.08 4.13 18.97
C LEU A 37 -3.58 4.48 17.58
N SER A 38 -4.63 5.29 17.48
CA SER A 38 -5.23 5.73 16.21
C SER A 38 -5.44 7.23 16.21
N LEU A 39 -5.20 7.88 15.05
CA LEU A 39 -5.50 9.30 14.86
C LEU A 39 -6.99 9.59 14.90
N VAL A 40 -7.79 8.66 14.36
CA VAL A 40 -9.24 8.75 14.23
C VAL A 40 -9.88 7.50 14.84
N PRO A 41 -11.19 7.52 15.14
CA PRO A 41 -11.88 6.28 15.49
C PRO A 41 -11.63 5.20 14.44
N VAL A 42 -11.32 3.98 14.87
CA VAL A 42 -10.86 2.90 13.98
C VAL A 42 -11.82 2.61 12.82
N LYS A 43 -13.11 2.73 13.04
CA LYS A 43 -14.13 2.54 11.99
C LYS A 43 -14.14 3.63 10.93
N ARG A 44 -13.39 4.72 11.12
CA ARG A 44 -13.18 5.83 10.17
C ARG A 44 -11.78 5.83 9.56
N SER A 45 -11.00 4.77 9.72
CA SER A 45 -9.67 4.66 9.12
C SER A 45 -9.75 4.56 7.60
N HIS A 46 -8.62 4.81 6.91
CA HIS A 46 -8.53 4.70 5.45
C HIS A 46 -8.94 3.30 4.93
N SER A 47 -8.71 2.24 5.72
CA SER A 47 -9.11 0.87 5.37
C SER A 47 -10.60 0.73 5.07
N ALA A 48 -11.46 1.55 5.69
CA ALA A 48 -12.89 1.54 5.45
C ALA A 48 -13.27 1.96 4.01
N ALA A 49 -12.41 2.70 3.32
CA ALA A 49 -12.64 3.17 1.96
C ALA A 49 -12.31 2.16 0.87
N ALA A 50 -11.69 1.02 1.19
CA ALA A 50 -11.34 -0.01 0.21
C ALA A 50 -12.62 -0.67 -0.35
N GLN A 51 -12.76 -0.68 -1.67
CA GLN A 51 -13.98 -1.09 -2.36
C GLN A 51 -13.85 -2.41 -3.15
N GLY A 52 -12.69 -2.64 -3.74
CA GLY A 52 -12.52 -3.67 -4.79
C GLY A 52 -12.63 -5.09 -4.31
N GLY A 53 -11.95 -5.42 -3.24
CA GLY A 53 -11.89 -6.77 -2.71
C GLY A 53 -10.49 -7.21 -2.32
N MET A 54 -10.38 -8.47 -1.92
CA MET A 54 -9.17 -9.07 -1.39
C MET A 54 -8.76 -10.26 -2.25
N GLN A 55 -7.53 -10.28 -2.73
CA GLN A 55 -7.02 -11.40 -3.54
C GLN A 55 -6.65 -12.62 -2.71
N ALA A 56 -7.15 -13.77 -3.12
CA ALA A 56 -6.76 -15.08 -2.62
C ALA A 56 -7.08 -16.17 -3.65
N SER A 57 -6.16 -17.11 -3.86
CA SER A 57 -6.30 -18.16 -4.86
C SER A 57 -7.15 -19.33 -4.35
N LEU A 58 -8.47 -19.14 -4.27
CA LEU A 58 -9.40 -20.14 -3.77
C LEU A 58 -9.82 -21.17 -4.82
N GLY A 59 -9.93 -20.77 -6.09
CA GLY A 59 -10.32 -21.67 -7.19
C GLY A 59 -11.75 -22.20 -7.10
N ASN A 60 -12.66 -21.48 -6.44
CA ASN A 60 -14.00 -22.00 -6.09
C ASN A 60 -15.06 -21.79 -7.17
N SER A 61 -14.95 -20.73 -7.98
CA SER A 61 -15.90 -20.43 -9.05
C SER A 61 -15.40 -20.97 -10.39
N LYS A 62 -16.29 -21.02 -11.40
CA LYS A 62 -15.92 -21.49 -12.73
C LYS A 62 -14.79 -20.69 -13.36
N MET A 63 -14.81 -19.38 -13.23
CA MET A 63 -13.76 -18.50 -13.76
C MET A 63 -12.46 -18.54 -12.95
N SER A 64 -12.50 -19.16 -11.79
CA SER A 64 -11.35 -19.39 -10.91
C SER A 64 -10.81 -20.82 -10.99
N ASP A 65 -11.43 -21.71 -11.76
CA ASP A 65 -11.00 -23.11 -11.87
C ASP A 65 -9.53 -23.20 -12.28
N GLY A 66 -8.78 -23.98 -11.51
CA GLY A 66 -7.35 -24.17 -11.72
C GLY A 66 -6.48 -23.07 -11.12
N ASP A 67 -7.06 -22.05 -10.47
CA ASP A 67 -6.26 -21.06 -9.74
C ASP A 67 -5.60 -21.70 -8.51
N ASN A 68 -4.40 -21.25 -8.23
CA ASN A 68 -3.61 -21.74 -7.11
C ASN A 68 -2.58 -20.68 -6.69
N GLU A 69 -1.84 -20.95 -5.62
CA GLU A 69 -0.83 -20.01 -5.13
C GLU A 69 0.30 -19.75 -6.12
N ASP A 70 0.62 -20.70 -7.01
CA ASP A 70 1.68 -20.52 -8.00
C ASP A 70 1.31 -19.47 -9.05
N LEU A 71 0.06 -19.49 -9.49
CA LEU A 71 -0.46 -18.48 -10.42
C LEU A 71 -0.55 -17.12 -9.76
N HIS A 72 -1.00 -17.05 -8.51
CA HIS A 72 -1.04 -15.80 -7.74
C HIS A 72 0.37 -15.26 -7.51
N PHE A 73 1.32 -16.12 -7.19
CA PHE A 73 2.73 -15.76 -7.06
C PHE A 73 3.29 -15.18 -8.37
N ALA A 74 3.08 -15.88 -9.48
CA ALA A 74 3.55 -15.42 -10.79
C ALA A 74 2.95 -14.06 -11.17
N ASP A 75 1.66 -13.85 -10.96
CA ASP A 75 1.00 -12.57 -11.21
C ASP A 75 1.56 -11.45 -10.32
N THR A 76 1.84 -11.74 -9.06
CA THR A 76 2.42 -10.78 -8.11
C THR A 76 3.83 -10.37 -8.51
N VAL A 77 4.70 -11.32 -8.86
CA VAL A 77 6.07 -11.05 -9.29
C VAL A 77 6.10 -10.25 -10.60
N LYS A 78 5.33 -10.68 -11.59
CA LYS A 78 5.21 -9.98 -12.88
C LYS A 78 4.63 -8.59 -12.69
N GLY A 79 3.56 -8.48 -11.91
CA GLY A 79 2.91 -7.20 -11.61
C GLY A 79 3.85 -6.22 -10.95
N SER A 80 4.73 -6.69 -10.08
CA SER A 80 5.77 -5.89 -9.40
C SER A 80 6.90 -5.44 -10.31
N ASP A 81 6.91 -5.90 -11.54
CA ASP A 81 7.99 -5.73 -12.52
C ASP A 81 9.34 -6.26 -11.99
N TRP A 82 9.29 -7.42 -11.33
CA TRP A 82 10.41 -8.12 -10.66
C TRP A 82 11.12 -7.32 -9.56
N GLY A 83 10.52 -6.24 -9.10
CA GLY A 83 11.08 -5.44 -8.00
C GLY A 83 10.76 -5.96 -6.60
N CYS A 84 9.90 -6.97 -6.46
CA CYS A 84 9.48 -7.50 -5.16
C CYS A 84 10.50 -8.46 -4.55
N ASP A 85 10.36 -8.69 -3.24
CA ASP A 85 11.00 -9.80 -2.54
C ASP A 85 10.17 -11.07 -2.80
N GLN A 86 10.73 -12.02 -3.56
CA GLN A 86 9.98 -13.23 -3.95
C GLN A 86 9.71 -14.18 -2.78
N ASP A 87 10.55 -14.18 -1.75
CA ASP A 87 10.30 -14.95 -0.52
C ASP A 87 9.04 -14.42 0.18
N VAL A 88 8.92 -13.11 0.28
CA VAL A 88 7.74 -12.44 0.85
C VAL A 88 6.51 -12.69 -0.01
N ALA A 89 6.62 -12.54 -1.32
CA ALA A 89 5.52 -12.79 -2.25
C ALA A 89 5.00 -14.24 -2.13
N ARG A 90 5.89 -15.21 -2.04
CA ARG A 90 5.54 -16.62 -1.85
C ARG A 90 4.80 -16.85 -0.53
N MET A 91 5.32 -16.32 0.56
CA MET A 91 4.71 -16.40 1.89
C MET A 91 3.32 -15.77 1.91
N PHE A 92 3.18 -14.62 1.25
CA PHE A 92 1.91 -13.92 1.11
C PHE A 92 0.85 -14.73 0.37
N VAL A 93 1.14 -15.22 -0.84
CA VAL A 93 0.15 -15.96 -1.65
C VAL A 93 -0.24 -17.28 -1.02
N HIS A 94 0.68 -17.89 -0.29
CA HIS A 94 0.47 -19.11 0.47
C HIS A 94 -0.52 -18.91 1.63
N THR A 95 -0.46 -17.76 2.29
CA THR A 95 -1.26 -17.46 3.49
C THR A 95 -2.60 -16.80 3.16
N ALA A 96 -2.74 -16.12 2.03
CA ALA A 96 -3.94 -15.36 1.68
C ALA A 96 -5.26 -16.18 1.75
N PRO A 97 -5.35 -17.43 1.24
CA PRO A 97 -6.57 -18.22 1.38
C PRO A 97 -6.95 -18.51 2.84
N LYS A 98 -5.98 -18.75 3.70
CA LYS A 98 -6.20 -18.95 5.14
C LYS A 98 -6.77 -17.68 5.79
N ALA A 99 -6.26 -16.52 5.44
CA ALA A 99 -6.72 -15.24 5.95
C ALA A 99 -8.18 -14.93 5.54
N ILE A 100 -8.56 -15.21 4.30
CA ILE A 100 -9.95 -15.08 3.83
C ILE A 100 -10.90 -15.95 4.65
N ARG A 101 -10.55 -17.20 4.86
CA ARG A 101 -11.37 -18.14 5.64
C ARG A 101 -11.48 -17.71 7.11
N GLU A 102 -10.42 -17.21 7.69
CA GLU A 102 -10.42 -16.66 9.04
C GLU A 102 -11.40 -15.48 9.15
N LEU A 103 -11.37 -14.54 8.21
CA LEU A 103 -12.30 -13.41 8.18
C LEU A 103 -13.76 -13.87 8.01
N ALA A 104 -14.01 -14.91 7.21
CA ALA A 104 -15.33 -15.51 7.10
C ALA A 104 -15.81 -16.04 8.46
N SER A 105 -14.93 -16.69 9.21
CA SER A 105 -15.24 -17.18 10.57
C SER A 105 -15.51 -16.05 11.57
N TRP A 106 -14.99 -14.85 11.31
CA TRP A 106 -15.23 -13.65 12.12
C TRP A 106 -16.45 -12.85 11.67
N GLY A 107 -17.21 -13.36 10.70
CA GLY A 107 -18.48 -12.79 10.27
C GLY A 107 -18.39 -11.87 9.04
N VAL A 108 -17.27 -11.84 8.32
CA VAL A 108 -17.20 -11.11 7.05
C VAL A 108 -18.06 -11.83 6.00
N PRO A 109 -19.09 -11.18 5.44
CA PRO A 109 -20.07 -11.82 4.57
C PRO A 109 -19.60 -11.86 3.11
N TRP A 110 -18.56 -12.64 2.84
CA TRP A 110 -18.06 -12.83 1.48
C TRP A 110 -19.16 -13.32 0.55
N SER A 111 -19.17 -12.80 -0.67
CA SER A 111 -20.05 -13.32 -1.73
C SER A 111 -19.70 -14.78 -2.05
N ARG A 112 -20.72 -15.61 -2.29
CA ARG A 112 -20.60 -17.06 -2.44
C ARG A 112 -20.92 -17.49 -3.86
N VAL A 113 -20.40 -18.66 -4.25
CA VAL A 113 -20.71 -19.29 -5.52
C VAL A 113 -22.18 -19.73 -5.49
N GLU A 114 -22.97 -19.24 -6.45
CA GLU A 114 -24.38 -19.56 -6.60
C GLU A 114 -24.60 -20.35 -7.90
N LYS A 115 -25.39 -21.43 -7.80
CA LYS A 115 -25.85 -22.20 -8.98
C LYS A 115 -26.68 -21.31 -9.88
N GLY A 116 -26.48 -21.42 -11.19
CA GLY A 116 -27.26 -20.74 -12.18
C GLY A 116 -26.42 -20.15 -13.30
N THR A 117 -27.11 -19.55 -14.23
CA THR A 117 -26.56 -18.90 -15.40
C THR A 117 -26.70 -17.39 -15.21
N ARG A 118 -25.60 -16.66 -15.40
CA ARG A 118 -25.60 -15.19 -15.36
C ARG A 118 -24.90 -14.63 -16.59
N GLU A 119 -25.31 -13.44 -16.97
CA GLU A 119 -24.57 -12.65 -17.95
C GLU A 119 -23.44 -11.90 -17.23
N ALA A 120 -22.26 -11.91 -17.81
CA ALA A 120 -21.12 -11.13 -17.38
C ALA A 120 -20.55 -10.40 -18.58
N VAL A 121 -19.92 -9.26 -18.36
CA VAL A 121 -19.21 -8.52 -19.40
C VAL A 121 -17.71 -8.75 -19.18
N ILE A 122 -17.06 -9.40 -20.16
CA ILE A 122 -15.63 -9.69 -20.14
C ILE A 122 -15.02 -9.03 -21.35
N ASN A 123 -14.05 -8.10 -21.14
CA ASN A 123 -13.42 -7.32 -22.21
C ASN A 123 -14.45 -6.57 -23.10
N ALA A 124 -15.50 -6.01 -22.48
CA ALA A 124 -16.62 -5.35 -23.14
C ALA A 124 -17.49 -6.26 -24.05
N LYS A 125 -17.41 -7.56 -23.87
CA LYS A 125 -18.29 -8.53 -24.53
C LYS A 125 -19.22 -9.19 -23.53
N LYS A 126 -20.52 -9.21 -23.84
CA LYS A 126 -21.50 -9.98 -23.05
C LYS A 126 -21.19 -11.47 -23.18
N THR A 127 -20.95 -12.11 -22.04
CA THR A 127 -20.61 -13.53 -21.96
C THR A 127 -21.53 -14.19 -20.94
N THR A 128 -22.01 -15.38 -21.25
CA THR A 128 -22.79 -16.18 -20.32
C THR A 128 -21.88 -17.09 -19.50
N ILE A 129 -21.98 -17.00 -18.16
CA ILE A 129 -21.27 -17.87 -17.23
C ILE A 129 -22.30 -18.74 -16.52
N THR A 130 -22.10 -20.06 -16.57
CA THR A 130 -22.96 -21.04 -15.91
C THR A 130 -22.21 -21.74 -14.78
N GLU A 131 -22.73 -21.63 -13.56
CA GLU A 131 -22.30 -22.42 -12.41
C GLU A 131 -23.30 -23.56 -12.26
N ASP A 132 -22.82 -24.80 -12.34
CA ASP A 132 -23.67 -26.02 -12.35
C ASP A 132 -24.16 -26.39 -10.95
N GLU A 133 -23.50 -25.91 -9.91
CA GLU A 133 -23.82 -26.15 -8.49
C GLU A 133 -23.40 -24.98 -7.58
N ASP A 134 -24.01 -24.90 -6.39
CA ASP A 134 -23.67 -23.87 -5.39
C ASP A 134 -22.30 -24.10 -4.74
N ARG A 135 -21.62 -25.17 -5.07
CA ARG A 135 -20.34 -25.58 -4.51
C ARG A 135 -20.29 -25.44 -2.98
N HIS A 136 -21.38 -25.84 -2.33
CA HIS A 136 -21.54 -25.81 -0.87
C HIS A 136 -21.37 -24.41 -0.23
N GLY A 137 -21.73 -23.38 -0.97
CA GLY A 137 -21.61 -21.99 -0.52
C GLY A 137 -20.17 -21.50 -0.39
N LEU A 138 -19.26 -22.02 -1.18
CA LEU A 138 -17.86 -21.57 -1.21
C LEU A 138 -17.74 -20.10 -1.66
N ILE A 139 -16.72 -19.42 -1.19
CA ILE A 139 -16.47 -18.01 -1.51
C ILE A 139 -16.15 -17.85 -2.99
N THR A 140 -16.87 -16.94 -3.65
CA THR A 140 -16.63 -16.60 -5.05
C THR A 140 -15.60 -15.47 -5.20
N SER A 141 -15.27 -15.13 -6.44
CA SER A 141 -14.33 -14.07 -6.78
C SER A 141 -14.72 -13.38 -8.07
N ARG A 142 -14.09 -12.22 -8.34
CA ARG A 142 -14.24 -11.46 -9.58
C ARG A 142 -12.89 -11.14 -10.20
N ASP A 143 -12.90 -10.59 -11.42
CA ASP A 143 -11.71 -10.25 -12.17
C ASP A 143 -11.10 -8.90 -11.72
N PHE A 144 -9.77 -8.84 -11.75
CA PHE A 144 -8.99 -7.62 -11.57
C PHE A 144 -7.81 -7.57 -12.54
N GLY A 145 -7.28 -6.37 -12.78
CA GLY A 145 -6.18 -6.14 -13.73
C GLY A 145 -4.88 -6.85 -13.36
N GLY A 146 -4.22 -7.39 -14.36
CA GLY A 146 -2.93 -8.07 -14.22
C GLY A 146 -3.01 -9.51 -13.75
N THR A 147 -4.19 -10.09 -13.57
CA THR A 147 -4.39 -11.46 -13.11
C THR A 147 -4.82 -12.40 -14.23
N LYS A 148 -4.42 -13.68 -14.17
CA LYS A 148 -4.81 -14.70 -15.14
C LYS A 148 -6.12 -15.39 -14.78
N LYS A 149 -6.44 -15.43 -13.48
CA LYS A 149 -7.62 -16.08 -12.93
C LYS A 149 -8.39 -15.11 -12.05
N TRP A 150 -9.67 -15.31 -11.92
CA TRP A 150 -10.48 -14.54 -10.98
C TRP A 150 -10.18 -14.99 -9.56
N ARG A 151 -9.64 -14.10 -8.75
CA ARG A 151 -9.30 -14.40 -7.36
C ARG A 151 -9.64 -13.27 -6.37
N THR A 152 -10.25 -12.19 -6.82
CA THR A 152 -10.64 -11.09 -5.94
C THR A 152 -11.94 -11.41 -5.22
N CYS A 153 -11.82 -11.76 -3.95
CA CYS A 153 -12.96 -12.00 -3.07
C CYS A 153 -13.56 -10.67 -2.62
N TYR A 154 -14.87 -10.59 -2.53
CA TYR A 154 -15.56 -9.33 -2.26
C TYR A 154 -16.85 -9.58 -1.45
N THR A 155 -17.32 -8.52 -0.81
CA THR A 155 -18.67 -8.44 -0.24
C THR A 155 -19.58 -7.63 -1.18
N ALA A 156 -20.87 -7.81 -1.09
CA ALA A 156 -21.82 -7.08 -1.94
C ALA A 156 -21.69 -5.55 -1.82
N ASP A 157 -21.40 -5.07 -0.62
CA ASP A 157 -21.23 -3.65 -0.31
C ASP A 157 -19.94 -3.42 0.46
N ALA A 158 -19.16 -2.39 0.08
CA ALA A 158 -18.05 -1.82 0.84
C ALA A 158 -17.13 -2.87 1.48
N THR A 159 -16.44 -3.67 0.69
CA THR A 159 -15.56 -4.77 1.15
C THR A 159 -14.61 -4.37 2.27
N GLY A 160 -13.90 -3.24 2.13
CA GLY A 160 -12.98 -2.74 3.15
C GLY A 160 -13.67 -2.40 4.46
N HIS A 161 -14.84 -1.83 4.38
CA HIS A 161 -15.65 -1.47 5.56
C HIS A 161 -16.10 -2.71 6.34
N THR A 162 -16.63 -3.73 5.65
CA THR A 162 -17.06 -4.98 6.31
C THR A 162 -15.89 -5.76 6.89
N MET A 163 -14.76 -5.79 6.20
CA MET A 163 -13.53 -6.39 6.72
C MET A 163 -13.06 -5.67 7.99
N LEU A 164 -13.03 -4.34 7.97
CA LEU A 164 -12.61 -3.54 9.12
C LEU A 164 -13.50 -3.77 10.33
N PHE A 165 -14.83 -3.82 10.13
CA PHE A 165 -15.75 -4.14 11.21
C PHE A 165 -15.51 -5.54 11.78
N GLY A 166 -15.28 -6.54 10.92
CA GLY A 166 -14.99 -7.91 11.35
C GLY A 166 -13.73 -8.00 12.21
N VAL A 167 -12.65 -7.38 11.78
CA VAL A 167 -11.38 -7.36 12.50
C VAL A 167 -11.48 -6.51 13.79
N ALA A 168 -12.14 -5.35 13.73
CA ALA A 168 -12.33 -4.49 14.90
C ALA A 168 -13.15 -5.20 16.00
N ASN A 169 -14.21 -5.91 15.61
CA ASN A 169 -15.01 -6.70 16.55
C ASN A 169 -14.20 -7.83 17.19
N GLU A 170 -13.34 -8.49 16.42
CA GLU A 170 -12.45 -9.52 16.95
C GLU A 170 -11.42 -8.93 17.92
N ALA A 171 -10.88 -7.75 17.63
CA ALA A 171 -9.99 -7.03 18.54
C ALA A 171 -10.69 -6.71 19.88
N LEU A 172 -11.93 -6.23 19.82
CA LEU A 172 -12.73 -5.96 21.03
C LEU A 172 -13.04 -7.24 21.83
N ARG A 173 -13.34 -8.34 21.12
CA ARG A 173 -13.59 -9.65 21.78
C ARG A 173 -12.41 -10.13 22.59
N HIS A 174 -11.19 -9.81 22.17
CA HIS A 174 -9.95 -10.17 22.86
C HIS A 174 -9.41 -9.08 23.79
N ASP A 175 -10.20 -8.04 24.05
CA ASP A 175 -9.85 -6.95 24.97
C ASP A 175 -8.62 -6.14 24.57
N VAL A 176 -8.40 -5.96 23.27
CA VAL A 176 -7.37 -5.03 22.78
C VAL A 176 -7.72 -3.61 23.23
N ASP A 177 -6.76 -2.91 23.83
CA ASP A 177 -6.93 -1.55 24.31
C ASP A 177 -6.73 -0.57 23.12
N ILE A 178 -7.83 -0.08 22.56
CA ILE A 178 -7.83 0.85 21.42
C ILE A 178 -8.04 2.27 21.93
N ARG A 179 -7.08 3.15 21.65
CA ARG A 179 -7.10 4.57 22.02
C ARG A 179 -7.06 5.44 20.79
N ASP A 180 -8.14 6.13 20.49
CA ASP A 180 -8.21 7.05 19.34
C ASP A 180 -7.72 8.47 19.70
N ARG A 181 -7.58 9.32 18.68
CA ARG A 181 -7.10 10.70 18.77
C ARG A 181 -5.76 10.81 19.49
N LYS A 182 -4.89 9.85 19.24
CA LYS A 182 -3.51 9.78 19.71
C LYS A 182 -2.57 9.81 18.50
N GLU A 183 -1.57 10.65 18.55
CA GLU A 183 -0.58 10.80 17.46
C GLU A 183 0.83 10.52 17.97
N ALA A 184 1.50 9.56 17.37
CA ALA A 184 2.90 9.30 17.64
C ALA A 184 3.78 10.41 16.99
N LEU A 185 4.61 11.05 17.80
CA LEU A 185 5.48 12.16 17.36
C LEU A 185 6.92 11.73 17.16
N SER A 186 7.39 10.75 17.92
CA SER A 186 8.73 10.20 17.81
C SER A 186 8.78 8.81 18.43
N LEU A 187 9.80 8.03 18.06
CA LEU A 187 10.08 6.73 18.66
C LEU A 187 11.06 6.88 19.82
N ILE A 188 10.85 6.13 20.88
CA ILE A 188 11.79 5.99 21.98
C ILE A 188 12.78 4.89 21.60
N HIS A 189 14.05 5.21 21.51
CA HIS A 189 15.06 4.22 21.14
C HIS A 189 16.38 4.47 21.87
N GLU A 190 17.10 3.39 22.09
CA GLU A 190 18.42 3.40 22.72
C GLU A 190 19.21 2.18 22.28
N ASN A 191 20.48 2.36 21.96
CA ASN A 191 21.39 1.26 21.58
C ASN A 191 20.84 0.37 20.44
N GLY A 192 20.24 0.99 19.42
CA GLY A 192 19.71 0.25 18.25
C GLY A 192 18.42 -0.54 18.50
N ARG A 193 17.69 -0.21 19.56
CA ARG A 193 16.44 -0.86 19.91
C ARG A 193 15.34 0.17 20.18
N CYS A 194 14.12 -0.12 19.69
CA CYS A 194 12.92 0.68 19.92
C CYS A 194 12.17 0.20 21.16
N TYR A 195 11.72 1.13 21.98
CA TYR A 195 11.02 0.88 23.23
C TYR A 195 9.65 1.58 23.33
N GLY A 196 9.08 1.97 22.23
CA GLY A 196 7.80 2.65 22.19
C GLY A 196 7.85 4.01 21.52
N ALA A 197 6.95 4.90 21.92
CA ALA A 197 6.78 6.18 21.25
C ALA A 197 6.39 7.30 22.22
N ILE A 198 6.73 8.54 21.85
CA ILE A 198 6.16 9.75 22.45
C ILE A 198 4.92 10.11 21.64
N VAL A 199 3.84 10.39 22.34
CA VAL A 199 2.50 10.53 21.77
C VAL A 199 1.89 11.86 22.24
N ARG A 200 1.19 12.52 21.33
CA ARG A 200 0.36 13.68 21.64
C ARG A 200 -1.11 13.29 21.68
N ASP A 201 -1.78 13.66 22.76
CA ASP A 201 -3.23 13.59 22.83
C ASP A 201 -3.82 14.74 22.00
N LEU A 202 -4.58 14.42 20.95
CA LEU A 202 -5.12 15.44 20.04
C LEU A 202 -6.27 16.25 20.65
N ILE A 203 -6.88 15.78 21.74
CA ILE A 203 -7.95 16.48 22.45
C ILE A 203 -7.36 17.49 23.43
N THR A 204 -6.43 17.05 24.29
CA THR A 204 -5.86 17.85 25.37
C THR A 204 -4.59 18.61 24.98
N GLY A 205 -3.91 18.19 23.93
CA GLY A 205 -2.60 18.70 23.54
C GLY A 205 -1.46 18.24 24.41
N GLU A 206 -1.70 17.35 25.36
CA GLU A 206 -0.70 16.86 26.30
C GLU A 206 0.17 15.75 25.68
N LEU A 207 1.42 15.67 26.13
CA LEU A 207 2.36 14.62 25.74
C LEU A 207 2.29 13.44 26.70
N GLU A 208 2.40 12.24 26.16
CA GLU A 208 2.47 10.99 26.87
C GLU A 208 3.58 10.13 26.28
N ALA A 209 4.20 9.31 27.12
CA ALA A 209 5.07 8.23 26.64
C ALA A 209 4.32 6.91 26.69
N TYR A 210 4.53 6.07 25.67
CA TYR A 210 4.11 4.68 25.65
C TYR A 210 5.36 3.83 25.54
N VAL A 211 5.67 3.11 26.61
CA VAL A 211 6.82 2.21 26.69
C VAL A 211 6.35 0.79 26.46
N ALA A 212 6.96 0.10 25.51
CA ALA A 212 6.55 -1.24 25.10
C ALA A 212 7.75 -2.15 24.83
N LYS A 213 7.53 -3.46 24.94
CA LYS A 213 8.53 -4.47 24.59
C LYS A 213 8.80 -4.48 23.09
N GLY A 214 7.75 -4.31 22.28
CA GLY A 214 7.82 -4.17 20.82
C GLY A 214 6.83 -3.13 20.34
N THR A 215 7.16 -2.48 19.21
CA THR A 215 6.36 -1.42 18.59
C THR A 215 6.14 -1.76 17.13
N CYS A 216 4.88 -1.76 16.67
CA CYS A 216 4.51 -2.02 15.28
C CYS A 216 3.85 -0.79 14.67
N ILE A 217 4.40 -0.27 13.59
CA ILE A 217 3.84 0.86 12.85
C ILE A 217 2.96 0.33 11.71
N ALA A 218 1.70 0.74 11.70
CA ALA A 218 0.70 0.37 10.70
C ALA A 218 -0.16 1.59 10.33
N THR A 219 0.50 2.72 10.04
CA THR A 219 -0.11 4.04 9.87
C THR A 219 -0.57 4.34 8.45
N GLY A 220 -0.49 3.39 7.53
CA GLY A 220 -0.82 3.61 6.12
C GLY A 220 0.30 4.31 5.36
N GLY A 221 -0.02 4.79 4.16
CA GLY A 221 0.95 5.36 3.23
C GLY A 221 1.17 6.86 3.37
N TYR A 222 1.86 7.42 2.37
CA TYR A 222 2.25 8.82 2.32
C TYR A 222 1.64 9.58 1.12
N GLY A 223 0.49 9.14 0.63
CA GLY A 223 -0.13 9.72 -0.56
C GLY A 223 -0.47 11.21 -0.45
N ARG A 224 -0.65 11.73 0.75
CA ARG A 224 -0.96 13.14 1.00
C ARG A 224 0.21 14.12 0.77
N VAL A 225 1.39 13.62 0.46
CA VAL A 225 2.46 14.49 -0.07
C VAL A 225 2.18 14.94 -1.51
N PHE A 226 1.24 14.28 -2.19
CA PHE A 226 0.71 14.68 -3.50
C PHE A 226 -0.60 15.46 -3.34
N LYS A 227 -0.85 16.41 -4.25
CA LYS A 227 -2.09 17.19 -4.23
C LYS A 227 -3.29 16.36 -4.65
N GLN A 228 -3.18 15.66 -5.78
CA GLN A 228 -4.22 14.79 -6.30
C GLN A 228 -3.96 13.36 -5.82
N THR A 229 -4.80 12.90 -4.91
CA THR A 229 -4.67 11.59 -4.28
C THR A 229 -6.04 11.05 -3.88
N THR A 230 -6.18 9.74 -3.89
CA THR A 230 -7.36 9.03 -3.37
C THR A 230 -7.29 8.79 -1.87
N ASN A 231 -6.14 9.07 -1.25
CA ASN A 231 -5.90 8.74 0.15
C ASN A 231 -6.66 9.67 1.11
N ALA A 232 -7.05 9.14 2.26
CA ALA A 232 -7.60 9.92 3.36
C ALA A 232 -6.58 10.95 3.87
N VAL A 233 -7.07 12.03 4.51
CA VAL A 233 -6.23 13.11 5.01
C VAL A 233 -5.18 12.66 6.04
N ILE A 234 -5.40 11.53 6.70
CA ILE A 234 -4.45 10.96 7.68
C ILE A 234 -3.26 10.23 7.04
N CYS A 235 -3.28 9.99 5.72
CA CYS A 235 -2.20 9.29 4.99
C CYS A 235 -1.07 10.25 4.63
N GLU A 236 -0.47 10.86 5.63
CA GLU A 236 0.56 11.91 5.49
C GLU A 236 2.01 11.38 5.60
N GLY A 237 2.19 10.08 5.81
CA GLY A 237 3.51 9.46 5.89
C GLY A 237 4.24 9.69 7.21
N THR A 238 3.56 10.17 8.24
CA THR A 238 4.19 10.50 9.52
C THR A 238 4.74 9.28 10.25
N GLY A 239 4.11 8.10 10.07
CA GLY A 239 4.64 6.84 10.63
C GLY A 239 6.00 6.46 10.04
N ALA A 240 6.16 6.59 8.73
CA ALA A 240 7.46 6.40 8.08
C ALA A 240 8.46 7.47 8.51
N ALA A 241 8.01 8.71 8.65
CA ALA A 241 8.86 9.83 9.05
C ALA A 241 9.44 9.66 10.46
N ILE A 242 8.64 9.23 11.44
CA ILE A 242 9.14 9.02 12.81
C ILE A 242 10.18 7.89 12.89
N ALA A 243 10.05 6.87 12.04
CA ALA A 243 11.07 5.85 11.89
C ALA A 243 12.36 6.42 11.26
N LEU A 244 12.21 7.20 10.18
CA LEU A 244 13.33 7.87 9.51
C LEU A 244 14.08 8.81 10.46
N GLU A 245 13.36 9.56 11.26
CA GLU A 245 13.92 10.54 12.21
C GLU A 245 14.73 9.92 13.35
N THR A 246 14.67 8.62 13.56
CA THR A 246 15.59 7.93 14.48
C THR A 246 17.04 8.00 14.01
N GLY A 247 17.28 8.28 12.74
CA GLY A 247 18.61 8.23 12.13
C GLY A 247 19.16 6.83 11.91
N ILE A 248 18.42 5.79 12.35
CA ILE A 248 18.85 4.38 12.35
C ILE A 248 17.98 3.57 11.39
N ALA A 249 16.65 3.64 11.52
CA ALA A 249 15.74 2.89 10.67
C ALA A 249 15.79 3.41 9.21
N THR A 250 15.70 2.49 8.25
CA THR A 250 15.69 2.81 6.82
C THR A 250 14.29 2.67 6.24
N LEU A 251 14.00 3.49 5.24
CA LEU A 251 12.82 3.36 4.39
C LEU A 251 13.23 2.66 3.08
N GLY A 252 12.32 1.90 2.50
CA GLY A 252 12.57 1.16 1.26
C GLY A 252 11.70 1.64 0.12
N ASN A 253 12.22 1.69 -1.10
CA ASN A 253 11.50 1.95 -2.35
C ASN A 253 10.56 3.16 -2.31
N MET A 254 10.96 4.26 -1.72
CA MET A 254 10.10 5.43 -1.53
C MET A 254 9.65 6.07 -2.85
N GLU A 255 10.43 5.94 -3.93
CA GLU A 255 10.07 6.42 -5.27
C GLU A 255 8.99 5.58 -5.95
N ALA A 256 8.70 4.38 -5.43
CA ALA A 256 7.68 3.49 -5.96
C ALA A 256 6.29 3.93 -5.45
N VAL A 257 5.61 4.73 -6.26
CA VAL A 257 4.28 5.28 -5.97
C VAL A 257 3.34 4.91 -7.10
N GLN A 258 2.23 4.28 -6.76
CA GLN A 258 1.22 3.85 -7.74
C GLN A 258 0.14 4.91 -7.92
N PHE A 259 -0.20 5.16 -9.18
CA PHE A 259 -1.34 5.98 -9.57
C PHE A 259 -2.50 5.07 -9.97
N HIS A 260 -3.71 5.40 -9.52
CA HIS A 260 -4.90 4.67 -9.91
C HIS A 260 -5.56 5.36 -11.10
N PRO A 261 -6.02 4.61 -12.12
CA PRO A 261 -6.58 5.20 -13.34
C PRO A 261 -7.89 5.94 -13.15
N THR A 262 -8.73 5.54 -12.21
CA THR A 262 -10.15 5.93 -12.20
C THR A 262 -10.67 6.58 -10.92
N PRO A 263 -9.96 7.51 -10.26
CA PRO A 263 -10.59 8.45 -9.33
C PRO A 263 -11.49 9.42 -10.08
N ILE A 264 -12.61 9.77 -9.47
CA ILE A 264 -13.57 10.71 -10.08
C ILE A 264 -13.11 12.16 -9.91
N VAL A 265 -13.27 12.97 -10.96
CA VAL A 265 -12.91 14.40 -10.95
C VAL A 265 -14.12 15.22 -10.53
N PRO A 266 -14.01 16.26 -9.67
CA PRO A 266 -12.78 16.78 -9.03
C PRO A 266 -12.49 16.18 -7.65
N SER A 267 -13.40 15.39 -7.08
CA SER A 267 -13.33 14.96 -5.66
C SER A 267 -12.11 14.07 -5.35
N GLY A 268 -11.58 13.33 -6.33
CA GLY A 268 -10.52 12.35 -6.12
C GLY A 268 -11.01 11.06 -5.46
N ILE A 269 -12.31 10.87 -5.32
CA ILE A 269 -12.86 9.64 -4.75
C ILE A 269 -12.70 8.50 -5.75
N LEU A 270 -12.17 7.38 -5.26
CA LEU A 270 -11.89 6.22 -6.09
C LEU A 270 -13.16 5.56 -6.61
N LEU A 271 -13.20 5.33 -7.93
CA LEU A 271 -14.08 4.33 -8.53
C LEU A 271 -13.28 3.05 -8.69
N THR A 272 -13.69 2.00 -7.99
CA THR A 272 -12.93 0.75 -7.88
C THR A 272 -12.50 0.15 -9.22
N GLU A 273 -11.36 -0.51 -9.26
CA GLU A 273 -10.92 -1.33 -10.40
C GLU A 273 -11.97 -2.40 -10.76
N GLY A 274 -12.84 -2.79 -9.82
CA GLY A 274 -13.97 -3.67 -10.07
C GLY A 274 -14.88 -3.21 -11.20
N CYS A 275 -14.98 -1.89 -11.45
CA CYS A 275 -15.70 -1.35 -12.62
C CYS A 275 -15.14 -1.90 -13.93
N ARG A 276 -13.81 -1.85 -14.08
CA ARG A 276 -13.11 -2.37 -15.26
C ARG A 276 -13.06 -3.90 -15.24
N GLY A 277 -12.87 -4.48 -14.07
CA GLY A 277 -12.90 -5.94 -13.87
C GLY A 277 -14.20 -6.57 -14.31
N ASP A 278 -15.32 -5.91 -14.06
CA ASP A 278 -16.65 -6.37 -14.49
C ASP A 278 -16.92 -6.08 -15.98
N GLY A 279 -16.08 -5.27 -16.64
CA GLY A 279 -16.17 -4.99 -18.07
C GLY A 279 -16.40 -3.53 -18.45
N GLY A 280 -16.32 -2.60 -17.49
CA GLY A 280 -16.38 -1.16 -17.77
C GLY A 280 -15.23 -0.70 -18.67
N ILE A 281 -15.48 0.31 -19.49
CA ILE A 281 -14.54 0.79 -20.50
C ILE A 281 -14.19 2.27 -20.33
N LEU A 282 -13.03 2.66 -20.87
CA LEU A 282 -12.57 4.04 -20.92
C LEU A 282 -12.83 4.65 -22.30
N ARG A 283 -13.37 5.88 -22.31
CA ARG A 283 -13.69 6.63 -23.53
C ARG A 283 -13.03 8.00 -23.53
N ASP A 284 -12.65 8.46 -24.72
CA ASP A 284 -12.07 9.78 -24.93
C ASP A 284 -13.12 10.86 -25.22
N VAL A 285 -12.65 12.05 -25.63
CA VAL A 285 -13.52 13.19 -25.97
C VAL A 285 -14.50 12.89 -27.11
N ASP A 286 -14.15 12.01 -28.01
CA ASP A 286 -15.00 11.58 -29.15
C ASP A 286 -15.90 10.38 -28.78
N GLY A 287 -15.86 9.92 -27.53
CA GLY A 287 -16.59 8.74 -27.10
C GLY A 287 -15.94 7.41 -27.52
N HIS A 288 -14.75 7.48 -28.12
CA HIS A 288 -14.04 6.30 -28.58
C HIS A 288 -13.41 5.55 -27.41
N ARG A 289 -13.52 4.22 -27.42
CA ARG A 289 -12.81 3.32 -26.51
C ARG A 289 -11.36 3.21 -26.95
N PHE A 290 -10.44 3.85 -26.24
CA PHE A 290 -9.05 4.00 -26.69
C PHE A 290 -8.09 2.93 -26.16
N MET A 291 -8.36 2.28 -25.03
CA MET A 291 -7.39 1.33 -24.46
C MET A 291 -7.00 0.18 -25.39
N PRO A 292 -7.91 -0.42 -26.19
CA PRO A 292 -7.52 -1.47 -27.15
C PRO A 292 -6.49 -1.03 -28.20
N ASP A 293 -6.43 0.27 -28.51
CA ASP A 293 -5.48 0.82 -29.48
C ASP A 293 -4.04 0.79 -28.96
N TYR A 294 -3.87 0.89 -27.64
CA TYR A 294 -2.59 0.86 -26.94
C TYR A 294 -2.23 -0.53 -26.41
N GLU A 295 -3.20 -1.22 -25.85
CA GLU A 295 -3.06 -2.51 -25.18
C GLU A 295 -4.10 -3.50 -25.71
N PRO A 296 -3.84 -4.13 -26.85
CA PRO A 296 -4.85 -4.96 -27.53
C PRO A 296 -5.22 -6.23 -26.78
N GLU A 297 -4.35 -6.77 -25.94
CA GLU A 297 -4.62 -8.00 -25.21
C GLU A 297 -5.39 -7.76 -23.90
N LYS A 298 -4.85 -6.92 -23.01
CA LYS A 298 -5.41 -6.66 -21.68
C LYS A 298 -6.40 -5.50 -21.64
N LYS A 299 -6.29 -4.55 -22.57
CA LYS A 299 -7.19 -3.42 -22.68
C LYS A 299 -7.28 -2.65 -21.35
N GLU A 300 -8.48 -2.40 -20.83
CA GLU A 300 -8.67 -1.73 -19.53
C GLU A 300 -8.18 -2.54 -18.33
N LEU A 301 -7.86 -3.81 -18.50
CA LEU A 301 -7.32 -4.69 -17.46
C LEU A 301 -5.81 -4.90 -17.57
N ALA A 302 -5.12 -4.07 -18.31
CA ALA A 302 -3.68 -3.93 -18.17
C ALA A 302 -3.36 -3.45 -16.73
N SER A 303 -2.12 -3.59 -16.31
CA SER A 303 -1.67 -3.13 -15.00
C SER A 303 -1.98 -1.65 -14.78
N ARG A 304 -2.20 -1.24 -13.54
CA ARG A 304 -2.56 0.16 -13.19
C ARG A 304 -1.55 1.18 -13.69
N ASP A 305 -0.26 0.86 -13.65
CA ASP A 305 0.79 1.74 -14.17
C ASP A 305 0.64 1.96 -15.67
N VAL A 306 0.33 0.91 -16.43
CA VAL A 306 0.12 0.96 -17.88
C VAL A 306 -1.13 1.76 -18.22
N VAL A 307 -2.27 1.44 -17.61
CA VAL A 307 -3.55 2.14 -17.89
C VAL A 307 -3.42 3.63 -17.59
N SER A 308 -2.85 3.98 -16.44
CA SER A 308 -2.66 5.39 -16.04
C SER A 308 -1.77 6.15 -17.04
N ARG A 309 -0.67 5.55 -17.48
CA ARG A 309 0.20 6.17 -18.51
C ARG A 309 -0.50 6.34 -19.85
N ARG A 310 -1.24 5.33 -20.30
CA ARG A 310 -1.99 5.41 -21.57
C ARG A 310 -3.06 6.48 -21.54
N MET A 311 -3.75 6.64 -20.42
CA MET A 311 -4.74 7.70 -20.23
C MET A 311 -4.10 9.10 -20.37
N ILE A 312 -2.99 9.34 -19.69
CA ILE A 312 -2.29 10.63 -19.76
C ILE A 312 -1.68 10.86 -21.15
N GLU A 313 -1.10 9.84 -21.78
CA GLU A 313 -0.60 9.89 -23.14
C GLU A 313 -1.72 10.29 -24.13
N HIS A 314 -2.88 9.68 -24.01
CA HIS A 314 -4.03 9.97 -24.86
C HIS A 314 -4.56 11.39 -24.65
N ILE A 315 -4.58 11.89 -23.43
CA ILE A 315 -4.90 13.28 -23.11
C ILE A 315 -3.87 14.23 -23.74
N ARG A 316 -2.59 13.94 -23.62
CA ARG A 316 -1.49 14.72 -24.25
C ARG A 316 -1.61 14.77 -25.77
N ASN A 317 -2.16 13.72 -26.38
CA ASN A 317 -2.41 13.64 -27.83
C ASN A 317 -3.66 14.42 -28.26
N GLY A 318 -4.26 15.21 -27.38
CA GLY A 318 -5.39 16.09 -27.70
C GLY A 318 -6.75 15.39 -27.61
N LYS A 319 -6.84 14.20 -27.01
CA LYS A 319 -8.06 13.43 -26.90
C LYS A 319 -8.73 13.52 -25.53
N GLY A 320 -8.23 14.37 -24.64
CA GLY A 320 -8.81 14.64 -23.34
C GLY A 320 -10.11 15.45 -23.42
N VAL A 321 -10.99 15.23 -22.46
CA VAL A 321 -12.23 15.98 -22.30
C VAL A 321 -11.94 17.23 -21.48
N PRO A 322 -12.21 18.45 -22.01
CA PRO A 322 -11.96 19.67 -21.25
C PRO A 322 -12.99 19.87 -20.14
N SER A 323 -12.55 20.39 -19.01
CA SER A 323 -13.41 20.76 -17.89
C SER A 323 -12.80 21.94 -17.12
N PRO A 324 -13.56 22.58 -16.19
CA PRO A 324 -12.98 23.62 -15.31
C PRO A 324 -11.81 23.15 -14.45
N TYR A 325 -11.65 21.82 -14.29
CA TYR A 325 -10.63 21.17 -13.48
C TYR A 325 -9.46 20.60 -14.31
N GLY A 326 -9.38 20.95 -15.60
CA GLY A 326 -8.42 20.42 -16.55
C GLY A 326 -9.01 19.30 -17.42
N TYR A 327 -8.13 18.56 -18.08
CA TYR A 327 -8.54 17.48 -18.99
C TYR A 327 -8.72 16.16 -18.22
N HIS A 328 -9.70 15.36 -18.63
CA HIS A 328 -9.96 14.03 -18.12
C HIS A 328 -10.41 13.09 -19.25
N VAL A 329 -10.72 11.84 -18.93
CA VAL A 329 -11.41 10.90 -19.82
C VAL A 329 -12.67 10.39 -19.13
N TRP A 330 -13.45 9.53 -19.82
CA TRP A 330 -14.70 8.99 -19.30
C TRP A 330 -14.54 7.52 -18.92
N LEU A 331 -15.14 7.13 -17.80
CA LEU A 331 -15.41 5.74 -17.45
C LEU A 331 -16.88 5.42 -17.75
N ASP A 332 -17.13 4.45 -18.61
CA ASP A 332 -18.46 3.98 -18.97
C ASP A 332 -18.69 2.58 -18.39
N ILE A 333 -19.59 2.49 -17.40
CA ILE A 333 -20.02 1.20 -16.83
C ILE A 333 -21.46 0.86 -17.21
N SER A 334 -22.16 1.72 -17.95
CA SER A 334 -23.54 1.49 -18.38
C SER A 334 -23.71 0.22 -19.20
N ILE A 335 -22.64 -0.20 -19.89
CA ILE A 335 -22.61 -1.44 -20.67
C ILE A 335 -22.79 -2.70 -19.82
N LEU A 336 -22.61 -2.61 -18.51
CA LEU A 336 -22.82 -3.73 -17.57
C LEU A 336 -24.30 -3.98 -17.28
N GLY A 337 -25.14 -2.99 -17.57
CA GLY A 337 -26.55 -3.00 -17.27
C GLY A 337 -26.91 -2.51 -15.86
N ARG A 338 -28.08 -1.93 -15.73
CA ARG A 338 -28.57 -1.33 -14.48
C ARG A 338 -28.64 -2.35 -13.34
N GLU A 339 -29.17 -3.54 -13.62
CA GLU A 339 -29.30 -4.60 -12.62
C GLU A 339 -27.96 -5.00 -12.02
N HIS A 340 -26.95 -5.20 -12.87
CA HIS A 340 -25.58 -5.53 -12.41
C HIS A 340 -24.99 -4.42 -11.55
N ILE A 341 -25.12 -3.17 -11.98
CA ILE A 341 -24.58 -2.00 -11.27
C ILE A 341 -25.24 -1.87 -9.90
N GLU A 342 -26.55 -1.96 -9.82
CA GLU A 342 -27.31 -1.84 -8.57
C GLU A 342 -27.01 -2.98 -7.59
N LYS A 343 -26.71 -4.19 -8.11
CA LYS A 343 -26.40 -5.36 -7.30
C LYS A 343 -24.93 -5.39 -6.85
N ASN A 344 -23.98 -5.09 -7.73
CA ASN A 344 -22.55 -5.35 -7.51
C ASN A 344 -21.68 -4.08 -7.41
N LEU A 345 -22.15 -2.95 -7.91
CA LEU A 345 -21.42 -1.68 -7.95
C LEU A 345 -22.25 -0.52 -7.36
N ARG A 346 -23.04 -0.81 -6.35
CA ARG A 346 -23.91 0.16 -5.69
C ARG A 346 -23.15 1.35 -5.11
N ASP A 347 -22.01 1.10 -4.49
CA ASP A 347 -21.17 2.16 -3.93
C ASP A 347 -20.67 3.10 -5.03
N VAL A 348 -20.31 2.58 -6.20
CA VAL A 348 -19.90 3.36 -7.37
C VAL A 348 -21.07 4.25 -7.83
N GLN A 349 -22.26 3.70 -7.92
CA GLN A 349 -23.47 4.44 -8.29
C GLN A 349 -23.75 5.59 -7.32
N GLU A 350 -23.68 5.34 -6.02
CA GLU A 350 -23.87 6.35 -4.98
C GLU A 350 -22.81 7.46 -5.05
N ILE A 351 -21.55 7.11 -5.24
CA ILE A 351 -20.45 8.08 -5.38
C ILE A 351 -20.70 9.00 -6.59
N CYS A 352 -21.03 8.44 -7.74
CA CYS A 352 -21.31 9.22 -8.95
C CYS A 352 -22.51 10.14 -8.77
N GLN A 353 -23.56 9.68 -8.11
CA GLN A 353 -24.75 10.49 -7.85
C GLN A 353 -24.46 11.64 -6.86
N ILE A 354 -23.79 11.35 -5.76
CA ILE A 354 -23.51 12.32 -4.70
C ILE A 354 -22.53 13.41 -5.17
N PHE A 355 -21.43 13.01 -5.78
CA PHE A 355 -20.32 13.92 -6.09
C PHE A 355 -20.42 14.58 -7.47
N ASN A 356 -21.08 13.94 -8.44
CA ASN A 356 -21.18 14.46 -9.81
C ASN A 356 -22.61 14.58 -10.36
N GLY A 357 -23.61 14.16 -9.59
CA GLY A 357 -25.00 14.18 -10.05
C GLY A 357 -25.25 13.28 -11.26
N ILE A 358 -24.48 12.20 -11.40
CA ILE A 358 -24.51 11.27 -12.53
C ILE A 358 -25.03 9.92 -12.05
N ASP A 359 -25.95 9.30 -12.79
CA ASP A 359 -26.29 7.90 -12.63
C ASP A 359 -25.49 7.08 -13.66
N PRO A 360 -24.47 6.32 -13.22
CA PRO A 360 -23.59 5.60 -14.15
C PRO A 360 -24.29 4.43 -14.85
N ALA A 361 -25.49 4.07 -14.44
CA ALA A 361 -26.32 3.07 -15.12
C ALA A 361 -27.08 3.65 -16.34
N ASP A 362 -27.15 4.97 -16.47
CA ASP A 362 -27.74 5.63 -17.63
C ASP A 362 -26.87 5.41 -18.86
N GLU A 363 -27.49 4.98 -19.95
CA GLU A 363 -26.80 4.78 -21.23
C GLU A 363 -26.41 6.10 -21.88
N GLY A 364 -25.27 6.13 -22.55
CA GLY A 364 -24.75 7.26 -23.28
C GLY A 364 -23.96 8.25 -22.41
N PRO A 365 -23.53 9.39 -23.00
CA PRO A 365 -22.60 10.33 -22.34
C PRO A 365 -23.08 10.90 -21.01
N LYS A 366 -24.37 10.98 -20.78
CA LYS A 366 -24.93 11.47 -19.51
C LYS A 366 -24.62 10.60 -18.31
N GLY A 367 -24.32 9.30 -18.55
CA GLY A 367 -23.99 8.33 -17.51
C GLY A 367 -22.48 8.09 -17.36
N TRP A 368 -21.65 8.70 -18.18
CA TRP A 368 -20.20 8.51 -18.11
C TRP A 368 -19.59 9.32 -16.98
N ALA A 369 -18.74 8.66 -16.18
CA ALA A 369 -18.06 9.31 -15.06
C ALA A 369 -16.73 9.95 -15.51
N PRO A 370 -16.46 11.23 -15.11
CA PRO A 370 -15.18 11.87 -15.41
C PRO A 370 -14.09 11.32 -14.51
N VAL A 371 -13.04 10.77 -15.09
CA VAL A 371 -11.94 10.15 -14.36
C VAL A 371 -10.57 10.65 -14.83
N LEU A 372 -9.61 10.68 -13.89
CA LEU A 372 -8.24 11.08 -14.16
C LEU A 372 -7.31 10.31 -13.24
N PRO A 373 -6.16 9.81 -13.72
CA PRO A 373 -5.20 9.14 -12.84
C PRO A 373 -4.72 10.03 -11.70
N MET A 374 -4.73 9.50 -10.49
CA MET A 374 -4.24 10.17 -9.28
C MET A 374 -3.41 9.22 -8.44
N GLN A 375 -2.56 9.76 -7.55
CA GLN A 375 -1.84 8.95 -6.59
C GLN A 375 -2.84 8.10 -5.78
N HIS A 376 -2.50 6.82 -5.56
CA HIS A 376 -3.38 5.89 -4.88
C HIS A 376 -2.69 5.06 -3.80
N TYR A 377 -1.53 4.47 -4.10
CA TYR A 377 -0.84 3.55 -3.19
C TYR A 377 0.66 3.83 -3.15
N SER A 378 1.23 3.72 -1.95
CA SER A 378 2.67 3.85 -1.73
C SER A 378 3.27 2.46 -1.53
N MET A 379 4.09 1.99 -2.48
CA MET A 379 4.79 0.71 -2.32
C MET A 379 5.99 0.83 -1.39
N GLY A 380 6.54 2.02 -1.25
CA GLY A 380 7.57 2.35 -0.27
C GLY A 380 7.03 2.43 1.17
N GLY A 381 7.94 2.45 2.12
CA GLY A 381 7.64 2.53 3.55
C GLY A 381 8.83 2.10 4.39
N ILE A 382 8.59 1.81 5.66
CA ILE A 382 9.64 1.31 6.56
C ILE A 382 10.15 -0.03 6.05
N ARG A 383 11.45 -0.10 5.76
CA ARG A 383 12.06 -1.35 5.27
C ARG A 383 12.10 -2.39 6.37
N THR A 384 11.54 -3.55 6.10
CA THR A 384 11.48 -4.66 7.04
C THR A 384 12.11 -5.93 6.46
N LYS A 385 12.54 -6.80 7.36
CA LYS A 385 12.81 -8.21 7.04
C LYS A 385 11.49 -8.93 6.70
N PRO A 386 11.53 -10.15 6.18
CA PRO A 386 10.30 -10.96 5.98
C PRO A 386 9.45 -11.14 7.25
N THR A 387 10.07 -11.08 8.43
CA THR A 387 9.37 -11.11 9.72
C THR A 387 8.60 -9.82 10.06
N GLY A 388 8.79 -8.75 9.30
CA GLY A 388 8.22 -7.44 9.58
C GLY A 388 9.05 -6.58 10.52
N GLU A 389 10.13 -7.10 11.10
CA GLU A 389 11.03 -6.30 11.92
C GLU A 389 11.92 -5.41 11.04
N SER A 390 12.15 -4.16 11.48
CA SER A 390 13.09 -3.24 10.84
C SER A 390 14.48 -3.91 10.71
N GLN A 391 15.12 -3.73 9.57
CA GLN A 391 16.48 -4.24 9.37
C GLN A 391 17.52 -3.63 10.32
N ASN A 392 17.29 -2.40 10.75
CA ASN A 392 18.29 -1.60 11.44
C ASN A 392 17.95 -1.29 12.89
N LEU A 393 16.67 -1.33 13.26
CA LEU A 393 16.20 -0.95 14.58
C LEU A 393 15.42 -2.10 15.20
N ALA A 394 16.05 -2.83 16.10
CA ALA A 394 15.43 -3.96 16.78
C ALA A 394 14.18 -3.52 17.55
N GLY A 395 13.18 -4.38 17.65
CA GLY A 395 11.93 -4.10 18.34
C GLY A 395 10.96 -3.18 17.60
N LEU A 396 11.35 -2.65 16.45
CA LEU A 396 10.47 -1.92 15.55
C LEU A 396 9.97 -2.85 14.44
N PHE A 397 8.65 -2.98 14.34
CA PHE A 397 7.96 -3.72 13.28
C PHE A 397 7.11 -2.76 12.47
N ALA A 398 6.78 -3.13 11.26
CA ALA A 398 5.82 -2.41 10.43
C ALA A 398 5.04 -3.40 9.57
N CYS A 399 3.79 -3.09 9.28
CA CYS A 399 2.95 -3.88 8.39
C CYS A 399 1.94 -3.02 7.63
N GLY A 400 1.41 -3.57 6.54
CA GLY A 400 0.52 -2.85 5.63
C GLY A 400 1.27 -1.82 4.79
N GLU A 401 0.55 -0.80 4.36
CA GLU A 401 1.11 0.24 3.47
C GLU A 401 2.23 1.07 4.12
N ALA A 402 2.30 1.12 5.44
CA ALA A 402 3.39 1.80 6.17
C ALA A 402 4.75 1.10 6.00
N ALA A 403 4.75 -0.17 5.63
CA ALA A 403 5.93 -1.00 5.51
C ALA A 403 6.35 -1.19 4.05
N CYS A 404 7.65 -1.21 3.79
CA CYS A 404 8.22 -1.84 2.63
C CYS A 404 8.59 -3.29 3.01
N TRP A 405 7.60 -4.14 3.12
CA TRP A 405 7.75 -5.59 3.24
C TRP A 405 8.24 -6.16 1.93
N ASP A 406 7.94 -5.41 0.90
CA ASP A 406 8.36 -5.55 -0.48
C ASP A 406 7.73 -6.75 -1.21
N MET A 407 6.44 -6.97 -0.94
CA MET A 407 5.68 -7.89 -1.79
C MET A 407 5.19 -7.24 -3.10
N HIS A 408 5.20 -5.91 -3.19
CA HIS A 408 4.67 -5.19 -4.35
C HIS A 408 5.74 -4.72 -5.34
N GLY A 409 6.99 -4.59 -4.92
CA GLY A 409 8.04 -4.04 -5.76
C GLY A 409 7.71 -2.63 -6.26
N PHE A 410 7.66 -2.46 -7.57
CA PHE A 410 7.41 -1.16 -8.20
C PHE A 410 5.99 -0.99 -8.76
N ASN A 411 5.14 -1.99 -8.60
CA ASN A 411 3.73 -1.88 -8.95
C ASN A 411 2.91 -2.94 -8.22
N ARG A 412 1.83 -2.52 -7.61
CA ARG A 412 0.93 -3.39 -6.84
C ARG A 412 -0.22 -3.89 -7.71
N LEU A 413 -0.50 -5.18 -7.66
CA LEU A 413 -1.71 -5.75 -8.27
C LEU A 413 -2.96 -5.29 -7.51
N GLY A 414 -4.05 -5.08 -8.23
CA GLY A 414 -5.36 -4.78 -7.65
C GLY A 414 -5.79 -5.86 -6.66
N GLY A 415 -6.27 -5.44 -5.48
CA GLY A 415 -6.69 -6.34 -4.41
C GLY A 415 -5.56 -6.91 -3.54
N ASN A 416 -4.31 -6.85 -3.97
CA ASN A 416 -3.17 -7.31 -3.18
C ASN A 416 -2.90 -6.42 -1.94
N SER A 417 -3.22 -5.13 -1.98
CA SER A 417 -3.01 -4.25 -0.81
C SER A 417 -3.97 -4.54 0.32
N VAL A 418 -5.23 -4.77 -0.01
CA VAL A 418 -6.24 -5.14 1.00
C VAL A 418 -5.91 -6.50 1.57
N SER A 419 -5.53 -7.45 0.72
CA SER A 419 -5.05 -8.76 1.14
C SER A 419 -3.81 -8.65 2.03
N GLU A 420 -2.82 -7.85 1.66
CA GLU A 420 -1.62 -7.61 2.48
C GLU A 420 -1.98 -7.13 3.87
N THR A 421 -2.94 -6.23 4.05
CA THR A 421 -3.27 -5.70 5.38
C THR A 421 -3.56 -6.81 6.38
N VAL A 422 -4.42 -7.75 6.02
CA VAL A 422 -4.77 -8.88 6.92
C VAL A 422 -3.72 -9.98 6.92
N VAL A 423 -3.14 -10.30 5.76
CA VAL A 423 -2.11 -11.34 5.67
C VAL A 423 -0.82 -10.91 6.37
N ALA A 424 -0.33 -9.71 6.10
CA ALA A 424 0.83 -9.16 6.80
C ALA A 424 0.54 -8.96 8.29
N GLY A 425 -0.66 -8.48 8.63
CA GLY A 425 -1.09 -8.37 10.02
C GLY A 425 -1.07 -9.70 10.75
N MET A 426 -1.46 -10.79 10.09
CA MET A 426 -1.37 -12.15 10.63
C MET A 426 0.09 -12.60 10.78
N ILE A 427 0.85 -12.56 9.70
CA ILE A 427 2.24 -13.06 9.66
C ILE A 427 3.14 -12.22 10.57
N ILE A 428 3.19 -10.93 10.32
CA ILE A 428 4.04 -9.98 11.04
C ILE A 428 3.57 -9.86 12.49
N GLY A 429 2.25 -9.86 12.72
CA GLY A 429 1.68 -9.84 14.06
C GLY A 429 2.15 -11.01 14.91
N ASN A 430 2.27 -12.21 14.34
CA ASN A 430 2.80 -13.38 15.05
C ASN A 430 4.28 -13.22 15.38
N TYR A 431 5.11 -12.76 14.46
CA TYR A 431 6.53 -12.49 14.74
C TYR A 431 6.71 -11.36 15.76
N PHE A 432 5.91 -10.32 15.65
CA PHE A 432 5.86 -9.21 16.60
C PHE A 432 5.52 -9.69 18.01
N ALA A 433 4.49 -10.54 18.13
CA ALA A 433 4.10 -11.14 19.40
C ALA A 433 5.22 -12.01 19.99
N ASP A 434 5.85 -12.84 19.16
CA ASP A 434 6.97 -13.70 19.59
C ASP A 434 8.16 -12.87 20.07
N TYR A 435 8.45 -11.75 19.41
CA TYR A 435 9.48 -10.82 19.87
C TYR A 435 9.15 -10.25 21.25
N CYS A 436 7.91 -9.80 21.46
CA CYS A 436 7.47 -9.27 22.74
C CYS A 436 7.53 -10.32 23.87
N LEU A 437 7.24 -11.59 23.57
CA LEU A 437 7.35 -12.69 24.54
C LEU A 437 8.80 -13.01 24.90
N ALA A 438 9.72 -12.87 23.94
CA ALA A 438 11.13 -13.23 24.10
C ALA A 438 11.99 -12.12 24.73
N ASN A 439 11.48 -10.89 24.80
CA ASN A 439 12.27 -9.73 25.22
C ASN A 439 11.58 -8.96 26.35
N ASP A 440 12.35 -8.63 27.38
CA ASP A 440 11.90 -7.79 28.47
C ASP A 440 12.23 -6.32 28.18
N VAL A 441 11.38 -5.42 28.71
CA VAL A 441 11.65 -3.98 28.65
C VAL A 441 12.53 -3.60 29.83
N THR A 442 13.72 -3.15 29.55
CA THR A 442 14.66 -2.63 30.56
C THR A 442 15.20 -1.27 30.09
N ILE A 443 14.30 -0.33 29.84
CA ILE A 443 14.72 1.04 29.53
C ILE A 443 14.65 1.90 30.80
N PRO A 444 15.71 2.68 31.13
CA PRO A 444 15.64 3.58 32.27
C PRO A 444 14.56 4.65 32.08
N THR A 445 13.81 4.95 33.13
CA THR A 445 12.83 6.04 33.14
C THR A 445 13.47 7.37 32.73
N LYS A 446 14.73 7.59 33.05
CA LYS A 446 15.52 8.77 32.64
C LYS A 446 15.59 8.91 31.11
N THR A 447 15.78 7.81 30.37
CA THR A 447 15.80 7.83 28.91
C THR A 447 14.43 8.19 28.33
N VAL A 448 13.37 7.61 28.88
CA VAL A 448 11.99 7.94 28.49
C VAL A 448 11.71 9.42 28.73
N GLN A 449 12.08 9.93 29.89
CA GLN A 449 11.89 11.35 30.25
C GLN A 449 12.66 12.27 29.28
N LYS A 450 13.85 11.88 28.86
CA LYS A 450 14.65 12.64 27.88
C LYS A 450 13.86 12.83 26.56
N PHE A 451 13.24 11.77 26.02
CA PHE A 451 12.44 11.88 24.79
C PHE A 451 11.18 12.73 24.99
N LEU A 452 10.52 12.61 26.13
CA LEU A 452 9.40 13.49 26.48
C LEU A 452 9.82 14.95 26.52
N ASP A 453 10.93 15.27 27.18
CA ASP A 453 11.44 16.62 27.32
C ASP A 453 11.87 17.20 25.97
N GLU A 454 12.47 16.42 25.11
CA GLU A 454 12.84 16.81 23.73
C GLU A 454 11.60 17.21 22.92
N GLN A 455 10.53 16.43 22.98
CA GLN A 455 9.29 16.77 22.27
C GLN A 455 8.57 17.97 22.88
N ASP A 456 8.55 18.09 24.18
CA ASP A 456 7.97 19.24 24.87
C ASP A 456 8.68 20.54 24.47
N LYS A 457 9.99 20.52 24.48
CA LYS A 457 10.83 21.64 24.02
C LYS A 457 10.60 21.96 22.54
N TYR A 458 10.51 20.95 21.69
CA TYR A 458 10.29 21.15 20.26
C TYR A 458 8.94 21.83 19.98
N LEU A 459 7.87 21.43 20.67
CA LEU A 459 6.57 22.08 20.53
C LEU A 459 6.61 23.54 20.99
N ASP A 460 7.32 23.85 22.07
CA ASP A 460 7.54 25.24 22.53
C ASP A 460 8.35 26.04 21.50
N GLU A 461 9.36 25.47 20.88
CA GLU A 461 10.13 26.12 19.82
C GLU A 461 9.25 26.46 18.61
N LEU A 462 8.38 25.56 18.19
CA LEU A 462 7.44 25.79 17.08
C LEU A 462 6.50 26.97 17.39
N LEU A 463 5.98 27.03 18.61
CA LEU A 463 5.10 28.11 19.05
C LEU A 463 5.86 29.46 19.19
N ALA A 464 7.16 29.42 19.42
CA ALA A 464 7.99 30.60 19.62
C ALA A 464 8.53 31.20 18.33
N TYR A 465 8.42 30.54 17.19
CA TYR A 465 8.91 31.09 15.92
C TYR A 465 8.18 32.40 15.54
N GLU A 466 8.91 33.37 15.09
CA GLU A 466 8.43 34.70 14.70
C GLU A 466 8.75 35.05 13.23
N GLY A 467 8.83 34.06 12.39
CA GLY A 467 9.10 34.25 10.97
C GLY A 467 7.90 34.77 10.17
N SER A 468 8.09 34.92 8.88
CA SER A 468 7.07 35.42 7.94
C SER A 468 6.38 34.35 7.12
N GLU A 469 6.83 33.08 7.24
CA GLU A 469 6.31 32.00 6.44
C GLU A 469 5.00 31.41 7.01
N ASP A 470 4.17 30.89 6.11
CA ASP A 470 2.89 30.24 6.44
C ASP A 470 3.01 28.75 6.20
N ILE A 471 2.81 27.94 7.24
CA ILE A 471 2.94 26.48 7.16
C ILE A 471 1.95 25.86 6.17
N PHE A 472 0.74 26.42 6.03
CA PHE A 472 -0.26 25.92 5.06
C PHE A 472 0.18 26.17 3.62
N LYS A 473 0.81 27.31 3.35
CA LYS A 473 1.37 27.63 2.02
C LYS A 473 2.53 26.73 1.67
N ILE A 474 3.39 26.43 2.63
CA ILE A 474 4.50 25.47 2.46
C ILE A 474 3.95 24.10 2.11
N LYS A 475 2.95 23.62 2.85
CA LYS A 475 2.29 22.33 2.59
C LYS A 475 1.67 22.28 1.19
N ASN A 476 0.92 23.31 0.82
CA ASN A 476 0.26 23.37 -0.50
C ASN A 476 1.29 23.39 -1.64
N ARG A 477 2.39 24.13 -1.47
CA ARG A 477 3.46 24.16 -2.47
C ARG A 477 4.14 22.80 -2.61
N MET A 478 4.42 22.12 -1.51
CA MET A 478 4.97 20.75 -1.54
C MET A 478 4.07 19.81 -2.37
N LYS A 479 2.78 19.83 -2.09
CA LYS A 479 1.81 18.97 -2.79
C LYS A 479 1.76 19.26 -4.29
N GLN A 480 1.71 20.53 -4.67
CA GLN A 480 1.70 20.93 -6.08
C GLN A 480 3.00 20.55 -6.78
N LEU A 481 4.13 20.74 -6.12
CA LEU A 481 5.44 20.38 -6.66
C LEU A 481 5.55 18.88 -6.91
N MET A 482 5.05 18.05 -6.00
CA MET A 482 5.04 16.60 -6.14
C MET A 482 4.18 16.15 -7.32
N ASP A 483 3.00 16.73 -7.49
CA ASP A 483 2.13 16.44 -8.65
C ASP A 483 2.82 16.84 -9.96
N ASP A 484 3.42 18.03 -10.01
CA ASP A 484 3.97 18.59 -11.25
C ASP A 484 5.26 17.90 -11.70
N LYS A 485 6.14 17.52 -10.76
CA LYS A 485 7.51 17.09 -11.08
C LYS A 485 7.86 15.66 -10.66
N VAL A 486 7.05 15.05 -9.80
CA VAL A 486 7.28 13.70 -9.27
C VAL A 486 6.04 12.81 -9.50
N GLY A 487 5.27 13.13 -10.53
CA GLY A 487 4.03 12.44 -10.89
C GLY A 487 4.26 11.18 -11.73
N ILE A 488 3.30 10.89 -12.61
CA ILE A 488 3.32 9.68 -13.46
C ILE A 488 4.52 9.69 -14.42
N PHE A 489 4.76 10.82 -15.08
CA PHE A 489 5.90 11.01 -16.00
C PHE A 489 6.99 11.79 -15.28
N ARG A 490 8.16 11.20 -15.18
CA ARG A 490 9.32 11.76 -14.47
C ARG A 490 10.50 11.94 -15.40
N SER A 491 11.32 12.96 -15.19
CA SER A 491 12.56 13.19 -15.93
C SER A 491 13.59 13.92 -15.07
N GLY A 492 14.86 13.85 -15.48
CA GLY A 492 16.01 14.28 -14.68
C GLY A 492 15.96 15.71 -14.18
N GLU A 493 15.77 16.70 -15.09
CA GLU A 493 15.77 18.11 -14.68
C GLU A 493 14.59 18.50 -13.78
N PRO A 494 13.33 18.18 -14.09
CA PRO A 494 12.23 18.42 -13.17
C PRO A 494 12.41 17.76 -11.80
N LEU A 495 12.93 16.52 -11.74
CA LEU A 495 13.21 15.86 -10.48
C LEU A 495 14.30 16.58 -9.66
N LYS A 496 15.35 17.08 -10.33
CA LYS A 496 16.37 17.88 -9.69
C LYS A 496 15.80 19.17 -9.10
N GLU A 497 14.98 19.87 -9.86
CA GLU A 497 14.28 21.09 -9.40
C GLU A 497 13.37 20.79 -8.20
N ALA A 498 12.66 19.66 -8.23
CA ALA A 498 11.81 19.24 -7.12
C ALA A 498 12.61 19.00 -5.85
N VAL A 499 13.73 18.28 -5.93
CA VAL A 499 14.61 18.06 -4.76
C VAL A 499 15.11 19.38 -4.18
N GLU A 500 15.59 20.29 -5.02
CA GLU A 500 16.10 21.58 -4.57
C GLU A 500 15.01 22.44 -3.91
N GLU A 501 13.80 22.51 -4.51
CA GLU A 501 12.71 23.29 -3.93
C GLU A 501 12.17 22.64 -2.64
N LEU A 502 12.12 21.31 -2.55
CA LEU A 502 11.72 20.63 -1.31
C LEU A 502 12.70 20.93 -0.15
N LYS A 503 13.99 21.04 -0.44
CA LYS A 503 15.00 21.46 0.54
C LYS A 503 14.77 22.89 1.01
N GLU A 504 14.44 23.79 0.09
CA GLU A 504 14.09 25.19 0.41
C GLU A 504 12.83 25.25 1.30
N LEU A 505 11.80 24.49 0.95
CA LEU A 505 10.57 24.41 1.75
C LEU A 505 10.83 23.87 3.16
N LEU A 506 11.69 22.86 3.28
CA LEU A 506 12.08 22.32 4.59
C LEU A 506 12.79 23.38 5.44
N ALA A 507 13.69 24.17 4.85
CA ALA A 507 14.32 25.29 5.54
C ALA A 507 13.31 26.34 6.00
N LYS A 508 12.29 26.63 5.18
CA LYS A 508 11.22 27.59 5.51
C LYS A 508 10.35 27.17 6.69
N THR A 509 10.25 25.89 7.01
CA THR A 509 9.46 25.42 8.16
C THR A 509 9.97 25.91 9.50
N LYS A 510 11.21 26.40 9.56
CA LYS A 510 11.81 27.07 10.76
C LYS A 510 11.56 28.58 10.80
N LYS A 511 10.90 29.14 9.79
CA LYS A 511 10.65 30.60 9.63
C LYS A 511 9.15 30.89 9.63
N ILE A 512 8.35 30.07 10.25
CA ILE A 512 6.90 30.20 10.36
C ILE A 512 6.50 31.06 11.55
N ASN A 513 5.23 31.45 11.62
CA ASN A 513 4.65 32.12 12.78
C ASN A 513 3.25 31.55 13.03
N ILE A 514 3.09 30.82 14.13
CA ILE A 514 1.83 30.26 14.58
C ILE A 514 1.05 31.31 15.36
N LYS A 515 -0.15 31.65 14.93
CA LYS A 515 -0.97 32.70 15.52
C LYS A 515 -1.41 32.40 16.95
N SER A 516 -2.01 31.22 17.17
CA SER A 516 -2.39 30.77 18.51
C SER A 516 -1.18 30.13 19.21
N LYS A 517 -0.96 30.50 20.46
CA LYS A 517 0.11 29.92 21.28
C LYS A 517 -0.37 28.77 22.19
N GLU A 518 -1.61 28.36 22.02
CA GLU A 518 -2.19 27.24 22.77
C GLU A 518 -1.71 25.89 22.26
N ARG A 519 -1.54 24.94 23.15
CA ARG A 519 -1.18 23.55 22.81
C ARG A 519 -2.38 22.74 22.34
N ALA A 520 -3.56 22.95 22.93
CA ALA A 520 -4.79 22.25 22.60
C ALA A 520 -5.58 22.98 21.51
N GLY A 521 -6.29 22.24 20.67
CA GLY A 521 -7.15 22.83 19.65
C GLY A 521 -6.42 23.76 18.69
N ASN A 522 -5.21 23.43 18.29
CA ASN A 522 -4.35 24.28 17.45
C ASN A 522 -3.95 23.56 16.15
N PRO A 523 -4.78 23.62 15.09
CA PRO A 523 -4.48 22.97 13.81
C PRO A 523 -3.17 23.49 13.16
N GLU A 524 -2.84 24.76 13.33
CA GLU A 524 -1.60 25.34 12.78
C GLU A 524 -0.36 24.74 13.46
N LEU A 525 -0.40 24.49 14.78
CA LEU A 525 0.65 23.77 15.48
C LEU A 525 0.78 22.33 14.98
N GLU A 526 -0.35 21.65 14.76
CA GLU A 526 -0.34 20.28 14.23
C GLU A 526 0.35 20.23 12.86
N GLU A 527 0.01 21.17 11.97
CA GLU A 527 0.69 21.26 10.67
C GLU A 527 2.16 21.62 10.81
N ALA A 528 2.51 22.45 11.79
CA ALA A 528 3.89 22.88 12.01
C ALA A 528 4.83 21.73 12.38
N TYR A 529 4.34 20.69 13.06
CA TYR A 529 5.17 19.50 13.30
C TYR A 529 4.99 18.39 12.26
N ARG A 530 3.84 18.30 11.57
CA ARG A 530 3.61 17.30 10.51
C ARG A 530 4.30 17.66 9.19
N VAL A 531 4.24 18.92 8.76
CA VAL A 531 4.74 19.32 7.44
C VAL A 531 6.25 19.09 7.28
N PRO A 532 7.12 19.38 8.26
CA PRO A 532 8.54 19.01 8.14
C PRO A 532 8.75 17.51 7.94
N MET A 533 7.97 16.66 8.60
CA MET A 533 8.01 15.21 8.40
C MET A 533 7.55 14.82 6.99
N MET A 534 6.47 15.43 6.50
CA MET A 534 5.98 15.20 5.13
C MET A 534 7.01 15.62 4.08
N LEU A 535 7.71 16.73 4.30
CA LEU A 535 8.78 17.21 3.40
C LEU A 535 9.97 16.23 3.36
N LYS A 536 10.33 15.63 4.48
CA LYS A 536 11.37 14.59 4.51
C LYS A 536 10.95 13.36 3.71
N VAL A 537 9.69 12.93 3.85
CA VAL A 537 9.12 11.83 3.05
C VAL A 537 9.12 12.19 1.56
N ALA A 538 8.65 13.38 1.21
CA ALA A 538 8.66 13.87 -0.18
C ALA A 538 10.07 13.91 -0.77
N LEU A 539 11.08 14.32 0.00
CA LEU A 539 12.49 14.31 -0.40
C LEU A 539 12.98 12.87 -0.66
N CYS A 540 12.57 11.91 0.15
CA CYS A 540 12.89 10.50 -0.09
C CYS A 540 12.33 10.03 -1.43
N VAL A 541 11.09 10.37 -1.74
CA VAL A 541 10.43 10.03 -3.02
C VAL A 541 11.15 10.70 -4.20
N ALA A 542 11.34 12.01 -4.14
CA ALA A 542 11.91 12.80 -5.23
C ALA A 542 13.37 12.45 -5.51
N LYS A 543 14.20 12.35 -4.48
CA LYS A 543 15.61 11.98 -4.63
C LYS A 543 15.77 10.54 -5.12
N GLY A 544 14.99 9.60 -4.59
CA GLY A 544 14.98 8.22 -5.04
C GLY A 544 14.60 8.10 -6.51
N ALA A 545 13.58 8.84 -6.95
CA ALA A 545 13.16 8.89 -8.35
C ALA A 545 14.23 9.48 -9.27
N ARG A 546 14.88 10.56 -8.83
CA ARG A 546 15.97 11.20 -9.58
C ARG A 546 17.14 10.26 -9.81
N GLU A 547 17.53 9.51 -8.78
CA GLU A 547 18.71 8.65 -8.85
C GLU A 547 18.45 7.34 -9.59
N ARG A 548 17.20 6.86 -9.65
CA ARG A 548 16.85 5.63 -10.36
C ARG A 548 16.72 5.89 -11.86
N THR A 549 17.80 5.67 -12.58
CA THR A 549 17.91 5.91 -14.04
C THR A 549 17.42 4.73 -14.87
N GLU A 550 16.20 4.32 -14.63
CA GLU A 550 15.49 3.27 -15.37
C GLU A 550 13.99 3.55 -15.30
N SER A 551 13.20 2.77 -16.03
CA SER A 551 11.75 2.68 -15.84
C SER A 551 11.40 1.27 -15.37
N ARG A 552 10.61 1.17 -14.25
CA ARG A 552 10.18 -0.10 -13.66
C ARG A 552 8.84 0.08 -12.98
N GLY A 553 7.84 -0.68 -13.42
CA GLY A 553 6.49 -0.58 -12.87
C GLY A 553 5.95 0.85 -12.93
N ALA A 554 5.52 1.37 -11.80
CA ALA A 554 4.98 2.71 -11.67
C ALA A 554 6.05 3.82 -11.77
N HIS A 555 7.32 3.50 -11.54
CA HIS A 555 8.42 4.44 -11.74
C HIS A 555 8.76 4.54 -13.22
N TYR A 556 8.36 5.64 -13.85
CA TYR A 556 8.55 5.87 -15.27
C TYR A 556 9.40 7.13 -15.52
N ARG A 557 10.58 6.92 -16.10
CA ARG A 557 11.51 7.99 -16.50
C ARG A 557 11.44 8.19 -18.01
N GLU A 558 10.97 9.36 -18.45
CA GLU A 558 10.89 9.68 -19.88
C GLU A 558 12.26 9.71 -20.54
N ASP A 559 13.30 9.98 -19.76
CA ASP A 559 14.71 10.01 -20.20
C ASP A 559 15.42 8.64 -20.07
N PHE A 560 14.81 7.65 -19.45
CA PHE A 560 15.33 6.28 -19.28
C PHE A 560 14.19 5.27 -19.41
N LEU A 561 13.75 5.03 -20.62
CA LEU A 561 12.53 4.24 -20.88
C LEU A 561 12.65 2.75 -20.60
N MET A 562 13.88 2.23 -20.54
CA MET A 562 14.11 0.80 -20.37
C MET A 562 14.24 0.41 -18.89
N ARG A 563 13.69 -0.77 -18.54
CA ARG A 563 14.01 -1.43 -17.27
C ARG A 563 15.43 -1.97 -17.36
N ASP A 564 16.24 -1.66 -16.39
CA ASP A 564 17.67 -2.02 -16.36
C ASP A 564 17.95 -3.01 -15.23
N ASP A 565 17.76 -4.31 -15.49
CA ASP A 565 18.00 -5.36 -14.50
C ASP A 565 19.48 -5.53 -14.16
N LYS A 566 20.38 -5.09 -15.03
CA LYS A 566 21.80 -5.18 -14.79
C LYS A 566 22.27 -4.21 -13.71
N ASN A 567 21.78 -2.98 -13.74
CA ASN A 567 22.22 -1.91 -12.84
C ASN A 567 21.21 -1.57 -11.76
N TRP A 568 19.90 -1.84 -11.99
CA TRP A 568 18.82 -1.33 -11.15
C TRP A 568 17.90 -2.39 -10.55
N LEU A 569 18.25 -3.67 -10.61
CA LEU A 569 17.50 -4.69 -9.88
C LEU A 569 17.87 -4.63 -8.40
N ASN A 570 17.56 -3.49 -7.80
CA ASN A 570 17.90 -3.11 -6.44
C ASN A 570 16.69 -2.55 -5.71
N ARG A 571 16.64 -2.78 -4.41
CA ARG A 571 15.78 -2.04 -3.51
C ARG A 571 16.49 -0.76 -3.08
N THR A 572 15.81 0.38 -3.20
CA THR A 572 16.31 1.66 -2.69
C THR A 572 16.16 1.71 -1.18
N LEU A 573 17.23 2.02 -0.47
CA LEU A 573 17.22 2.22 0.98
C LEU A 573 17.52 3.69 1.29
N THR A 574 16.69 4.28 2.14
CA THR A 574 16.80 5.70 2.49
C THR A 574 16.94 5.87 4.00
N SER A 575 17.86 6.70 4.43
CA SER A 575 18.07 7.03 5.84
C SER A 575 18.22 8.54 6.03
N TRP A 576 18.10 8.98 7.27
CA TRP A 576 18.31 10.38 7.66
C TRP A 576 19.25 10.42 8.86
N PRO A 577 20.58 10.20 8.66
CA PRO A 577 21.51 9.94 9.75
C PRO A 577 21.65 11.05 10.76
N ASN A 578 21.64 12.32 10.32
CA ASN A 578 21.80 13.48 11.16
C ASN A 578 20.58 14.38 11.12
N LYS A 579 20.14 14.84 12.27
CA LYS A 579 18.95 15.68 12.42
C LYS A 579 18.98 16.95 11.54
N ASN A 580 20.17 17.50 11.30
CA ASN A 580 20.36 18.73 10.52
C ASN A 580 20.57 18.49 9.02
N ASP A 581 20.54 17.25 8.57
CA ASP A 581 20.60 16.96 7.14
C ASP A 581 19.39 17.56 6.43
N MET A 582 19.62 18.06 5.22
CA MET A 582 18.57 18.68 4.39
C MET A 582 18.04 17.74 3.32
N GLU A 583 18.65 16.59 3.13
CA GLU A 583 18.24 15.56 2.20
C GLU A 583 18.58 14.17 2.74
N PRO A 584 17.90 13.12 2.27
CA PRO A 584 18.18 11.75 2.73
C PRO A 584 19.49 11.21 2.15
N THR A 585 20.03 10.22 2.83
CA THR A 585 21.11 9.37 2.31
C THR A 585 20.49 8.15 1.64
N ILE A 586 20.90 7.85 0.41
CA ILE A 586 20.39 6.72 -0.36
C ILE A 586 21.48 5.67 -0.54
N THR A 587 21.12 4.42 -0.28
CA THR A 587 21.92 3.22 -0.57
C THR A 587 21.03 2.21 -1.29
N TYR A 588 21.60 1.10 -1.75
CA TYR A 588 20.88 0.09 -2.53
C TYR A 588 21.14 -1.31 -2.00
N GLU A 589 20.09 -2.11 -2.00
CA GLU A 589 20.14 -3.53 -1.65
C GLU A 589 19.85 -4.36 -2.90
N PRO A 590 20.84 -5.08 -3.46
CA PRO A 590 20.62 -5.88 -4.66
C PRO A 590 19.62 -7.01 -4.42
N LEU A 591 18.77 -7.27 -5.41
CA LEU A 591 17.93 -8.46 -5.46
C LEU A 591 18.72 -9.58 -6.12
N ASP A 592 18.95 -10.67 -5.40
CA ASP A 592 19.79 -11.78 -5.88
C ASP A 592 19.01 -12.68 -6.84
N ILE A 593 19.31 -12.57 -8.14
CA ILE A 593 18.66 -13.36 -9.20
C ILE A 593 18.84 -14.86 -8.94
N MET A 594 19.97 -15.28 -8.41
CA MET A 594 20.26 -16.71 -8.20
C MET A 594 19.41 -17.34 -7.10
N LYS A 595 18.71 -16.53 -6.30
CA LYS A 595 17.76 -16.98 -5.27
C LYS A 595 16.30 -16.86 -5.72
N MET A 596 16.03 -16.32 -6.90
CA MET A 596 14.66 -16.15 -7.38
C MET A 596 14.08 -17.47 -7.90
N GLU A 597 12.82 -17.74 -7.56
CA GLU A 597 12.03 -18.81 -8.16
C GLU A 597 11.66 -18.45 -9.61
N MET A 598 11.32 -17.19 -9.85
CA MET A 598 11.05 -16.63 -11.17
C MET A 598 12.16 -15.65 -11.55
N PRO A 599 13.08 -16.04 -12.43
CA PRO A 599 14.10 -15.10 -12.93
C PRO A 599 13.49 -13.95 -13.72
N PRO A 600 14.15 -12.76 -13.76
CA PRO A 600 13.63 -11.60 -14.44
C PRO A 600 13.30 -11.85 -15.92
N ALA A 601 12.12 -11.39 -16.35
CA ALA A 601 11.63 -11.49 -17.71
C ALA A 601 10.72 -10.29 -18.04
N PHE A 602 10.20 -10.25 -19.26
CA PHE A 602 9.18 -9.28 -19.64
C PHE A 602 7.81 -9.65 -19.06
N ARG A 603 7.08 -8.66 -18.56
CA ARG A 603 5.75 -8.88 -17.93
C ARG A 603 4.68 -9.46 -18.87
N GLY A 604 4.88 -9.34 -20.19
CA GLY A 604 3.88 -9.73 -21.18
C GLY A 604 2.91 -8.60 -21.55
N TYR A 605 3.03 -7.42 -20.94
CA TYR A 605 2.25 -6.21 -21.23
C TYR A 605 3.09 -4.96 -20.96
N GLY A 606 2.60 -3.82 -21.42
CA GLY A 606 3.34 -2.58 -21.42
C GLY A 606 4.27 -2.47 -22.63
N ALA A 607 5.15 -1.49 -22.64
CA ALA A 607 6.06 -1.26 -23.78
C ALA A 607 7.13 -2.34 -23.86
N LYS A 608 7.23 -2.98 -25.02
CA LYS A 608 8.36 -3.86 -25.35
C LYS A 608 9.64 -3.03 -25.41
N GLY A 609 10.75 -3.63 -25.02
CA GLY A 609 12.04 -2.93 -25.01
C GLY A 609 12.28 -2.06 -23.78
N MET A 610 11.36 -2.08 -22.78
CA MET A 610 11.61 -1.48 -21.47
C MET A 610 12.49 -2.36 -20.58
N ILE A 611 12.93 -3.50 -21.08
CA ILE A 611 13.74 -4.48 -20.34
C ILE A 611 15.11 -4.58 -20.98
N ILE A 612 16.13 -4.43 -20.14
CA ILE A 612 17.51 -4.79 -20.48
C ILE A 612 17.73 -6.20 -19.92
N GLU A 613 18.00 -7.16 -20.79
CA GLU A 613 18.25 -8.54 -20.39
C GLU A 613 19.49 -8.65 -19.50
N HIS A 614 19.40 -9.51 -18.49
CA HIS A 614 20.49 -9.79 -17.59
C HIS A 614 21.00 -11.22 -17.84
N GLU A 615 22.30 -11.39 -18.02
CA GLU A 615 22.93 -12.70 -18.32
C GLU A 615 22.61 -13.76 -17.27
N LEU A 616 22.57 -13.39 -15.99
CA LEU A 616 22.26 -14.30 -14.89
C LEU A 616 20.83 -14.84 -14.92
N SER A 617 19.91 -14.13 -15.59
CA SER A 617 18.52 -14.62 -15.74
C SER A 617 18.45 -15.92 -16.53
N ALA A 618 19.21 -16.03 -17.62
CA ALA A 618 19.29 -17.25 -18.42
C ALA A 618 19.90 -18.40 -17.63
N VAL A 619 21.00 -18.14 -16.91
CA VAL A 619 21.66 -19.14 -16.07
C VAL A 619 20.71 -19.64 -14.97
N ARG A 620 20.00 -18.72 -14.31
CA ARG A 620 19.04 -19.09 -13.27
C ARG A 620 17.86 -19.88 -13.85
N GLN A 621 17.38 -19.50 -15.04
CA GLN A 621 16.30 -20.24 -15.69
C GLN A 621 16.67 -21.69 -15.96
N GLU A 622 17.89 -21.95 -16.43
CA GLU A 622 18.38 -23.32 -16.61
C GLU A 622 18.40 -24.10 -15.29
N GLN A 623 18.83 -23.46 -14.19
CA GLN A 623 18.82 -24.10 -12.87
C GLN A 623 17.41 -24.43 -12.41
N VAL A 624 16.46 -23.48 -12.56
CA VAL A 624 15.06 -23.68 -12.20
C VAL A 624 14.47 -24.86 -12.98
N ASP A 625 14.67 -24.88 -14.28
CA ASP A 625 14.19 -25.96 -15.16
C ASP A 625 14.78 -27.33 -14.78
N SER A 626 16.08 -27.36 -14.53
CA SER A 626 16.79 -28.59 -14.14
C SER A 626 16.33 -29.15 -12.78
N ILE A 627 16.19 -28.24 -11.77
CA ILE A 627 15.70 -28.64 -10.44
C ILE A 627 14.26 -29.15 -10.54
N THR A 628 13.42 -28.45 -11.28
CA THR A 628 11.99 -28.80 -11.45
C THR A 628 11.87 -30.17 -12.12
N GLU A 629 12.54 -30.38 -13.24
CA GLU A 629 12.52 -31.66 -13.96
C GLU A 629 12.99 -32.83 -13.09
N LYS A 630 14.12 -32.66 -12.41
CA LYS A 630 14.67 -33.68 -11.53
C LYS A 630 13.71 -34.06 -10.41
N MET A 631 13.15 -33.05 -9.73
CA MET A 631 12.28 -33.28 -8.59
C MET A 631 10.92 -33.85 -9.00
N GLU A 632 10.37 -33.44 -10.15
CA GLU A 632 9.18 -34.04 -10.73
C GLU A 632 9.40 -35.52 -11.06
N SER A 633 10.56 -35.87 -11.63
CA SER A 633 10.92 -37.27 -11.92
C SER A 633 11.07 -38.13 -10.66
N GLU A 634 11.40 -37.52 -9.55
CA GLU A 634 11.50 -38.17 -8.23
C GLU A 634 10.13 -38.24 -7.51
N GLY A 635 9.06 -37.77 -8.12
CA GLY A 635 7.72 -37.76 -7.54
C GLY A 635 7.50 -36.74 -6.42
N LYS A 636 8.34 -35.70 -6.37
CA LYS A 636 8.18 -34.61 -5.39
C LYS A 636 6.96 -33.76 -5.73
N ASP A 637 6.28 -33.27 -4.68
CA ASP A 637 5.16 -32.35 -4.88
C ASP A 637 5.63 -30.93 -5.18
N ARG A 638 4.71 -30.08 -5.62
CA ARG A 638 5.02 -28.68 -5.98
C ARG A 638 5.62 -27.87 -4.82
N HIS A 639 5.23 -28.14 -3.57
CA HIS A 639 5.74 -27.42 -2.41
C HIS A 639 7.18 -27.78 -2.13
N GLN A 640 7.55 -29.04 -2.29
CA GLN A 640 8.93 -29.49 -2.17
C GLN A 640 9.83 -28.85 -3.23
N ILE A 641 9.30 -28.72 -4.46
CA ILE A 641 10.01 -28.05 -5.57
C ILE A 641 10.19 -26.56 -5.25
N GLN A 642 9.14 -25.88 -4.79
CA GLN A 642 9.22 -24.48 -4.40
C GLN A 642 10.24 -24.24 -3.30
N ASP A 643 10.22 -25.07 -2.26
CA ASP A 643 11.18 -24.97 -1.16
C ASP A 643 12.62 -25.16 -1.63
N ALA A 644 12.84 -26.00 -2.65
CA ALA A 644 14.15 -26.19 -3.25
C ALA A 644 14.60 -25.00 -4.12
N LEU A 645 13.65 -24.37 -4.81
CA LEU A 645 13.93 -23.19 -5.64
C LEU A 645 14.16 -21.93 -4.80
N MET A 646 13.48 -21.83 -3.68
CA MET A 646 13.57 -20.70 -2.75
C MET A 646 13.85 -21.21 -1.33
N PRO A 647 15.10 -21.53 -1.02
CA PRO A 647 15.46 -21.97 0.32
C PRO A 647 15.51 -20.79 1.28
N PHE A 648 14.36 -20.19 1.57
CA PHE A 648 14.33 -19.03 2.46
C PHE A 648 14.64 -19.39 3.91
N ASP A 649 15.31 -18.48 4.57
CA ASP A 649 15.61 -18.53 5.99
C ASP A 649 14.42 -18.01 6.79
N LEU A 650 13.29 -18.69 6.67
CA LEU A 650 12.06 -18.41 7.40
C LEU A 650 11.77 -19.51 8.40
N PRO A 651 11.03 -19.22 9.47
CA PRO A 651 10.61 -20.25 10.43
C PRO A 651 9.93 -21.43 9.75
N MET A 652 10.21 -22.62 10.25
CA MET A 652 9.75 -23.88 9.66
C MET A 652 8.24 -24.00 9.50
N ASN A 653 7.45 -23.31 10.34
CA ASN A 653 5.99 -23.34 10.24
C ASN A 653 5.43 -22.87 8.89
N TYR A 654 6.19 -22.06 8.14
CA TYR A 654 5.82 -21.67 6.77
C TYR A 654 6.18 -22.71 5.72
N LYS A 655 7.08 -23.61 6.06
CA LYS A 655 7.50 -24.70 5.18
C LYS A 655 6.75 -26.00 5.46
N GLU A 656 6.03 -26.06 6.57
CA GLU A 656 5.26 -27.24 6.95
C GLU A 656 4.03 -27.43 6.06
N LYS A 657 3.92 -28.61 5.50
CA LYS A 657 2.86 -28.96 4.54
C LYS A 657 1.44 -28.75 5.07
N ASN A 658 1.24 -29.03 6.36
CA ASN A 658 -0.09 -28.96 7.00
C ASN A 658 -0.60 -27.53 7.18
N GLU A 659 0.25 -26.53 7.10
CA GLU A 659 -0.11 -25.13 7.25
C GLU A 659 -0.37 -24.45 5.90
N ARG A 660 -0.10 -25.12 4.79
CA ARG A 660 -0.26 -24.59 3.46
C ARG A 660 -1.74 -24.58 3.05
N ALA A 661 -2.28 -23.38 2.90
CA ALA A 661 -3.71 -23.20 2.63
C ALA A 661 -4.16 -23.68 1.25
N GLY A 662 -3.25 -23.81 0.29
CA GLY A 662 -3.54 -24.25 -1.07
C GLY A 662 -3.66 -25.77 -1.26
N ASP A 663 -3.49 -26.57 -0.23
CA ASP A 663 -3.51 -28.04 -0.31
C ASP A 663 -4.90 -28.67 -0.14
N LYS A 664 -5.96 -27.84 -0.05
CA LYS A 664 -7.33 -28.32 0.12
C LYS A 664 -8.26 -27.74 -0.92
#